data_67ee1b2d4f312d7acd6681118337c3a1
#
_entry.id   67ee1b2d4f312d7acd6681118337c3a1
#
_cell.length_a   1.000
_cell.length_b   1.000
_cell.length_c   1.000
_cell.angle_alpha   90.00
_cell.angle_beta   90.00
_cell.angle_gamma   90.00
#
_symmetry.space_group_name_H-M   'P 1'
#
loop_
_entity.id
_entity.type
_entity.pdbx_description
1 polymer ?
#
loop_
_entity_poly.entity_id
_entity_poly.type
_entity_poly.pdbx_seq_one_letter_code
_entity_poly.pdbx_strand_id
1 'polypeptide(L)'
;MSEICTLMKKKVLSILSLSIAFWINAQEKDSLNQKKIEEVVITGQYIQKSINKSIYKVEVIDEQQIKNMAATNAADVLNQTLNIQITPDTNSGNSTANIMGLGGDYVKILIDNIPVVGDTGLGSNIDLTKISLSNIERIEIVKGSMGVEYGNGALAGVINIITKKNSNKKLSIRAALQEETVRDGYDLKKRGKGRHIQNLNVGYNLNDHWFTNISFNHNQFMGYEGNKKGYKHFGDEKKPMRGYEWNPKDQYEINALVRYAKNKTSFFYKISYLNEKFNFYNPVSTPESLNDGNGGTTYWATDREYNTDRWIHQFNIQTNFGHIRYMGDFSYQKQDRKYFDYIYDVPNRTIVSEKPENSYYKTDVIYSRGMFSNFLNSKKFDFQLGYELDHTNGYASLIAGNFFEDSARRKIFTYGTFLSGEWNISDRFSVRPGARLSVSENFDNQFNYSLSTRWKTSGNSNLRGVFGTANRYPTYDELYTYFVNLNHDIQGNADLKPENGYSLGLFWDQGFSLRDGWKLNYNLEALYVDLKDKIELVMVKKPSTYKYLNMDTYRSLLFAANANLVKDQFSLGVRTSLNGISVSRYDMDVTSPTDFQYNFQAGANVSYKLKNIHTAFNLYYKYTGPARLYVLENEAFRIGKTDGFHMMDFIVSQPFWKDRLELSAGVKNIFDVTSVNSTTNVGNAHTAGSDRLNLYYGRSYFVRLMYQF
;
A
#
# COMPACT_ATOMS: atom_id res chain seq x y z
N MET A 1 -22.14 0.83 -32.02
CA MET A 1 -21.16 -0.10 -31.38
C MET A 1 -20.13 -0.69 -32.37
N SER A 2 -20.54 -1.07 -33.60
CA SER A 2 -19.60 -1.60 -34.62
C SER A 2 -18.68 -0.53 -35.23
N GLU A 3 -19.11 0.72 -35.35
CA GLU A 3 -18.31 1.79 -35.97
C GLU A 3 -17.16 2.32 -35.09
N ILE A 4 -17.35 2.38 -33.77
CA ILE A 4 -16.30 2.83 -32.85
C ILE A 4 -15.20 1.79 -32.74
N CYS A 5 -15.52 0.51 -32.72
CA CYS A 5 -14.55 -0.59 -32.75
C CYS A 5 -13.74 -0.63 -34.04
N THR A 6 -14.38 -0.28 -35.17
CA THR A 6 -13.75 -0.21 -36.48
C THR A 6 -12.86 1.03 -36.64
N LEU A 7 -13.24 2.17 -36.03
CA LEU A 7 -12.42 3.40 -36.02
C LEU A 7 -11.16 3.26 -35.13
N MET A 8 -11.28 2.61 -33.98
CA MET A 8 -10.12 2.31 -33.13
C MET A 8 -9.20 1.28 -33.76
N LYS A 9 -9.72 0.24 -34.41
CA LYS A 9 -8.91 -0.74 -35.18
C LYS A 9 -8.14 -0.06 -36.32
N LYS A 10 -8.76 0.85 -37.06
CA LYS A 10 -8.09 1.60 -38.14
C LYS A 10 -7.02 2.58 -37.64
N LYS A 11 -7.28 3.29 -36.51
CA LYS A 11 -6.29 4.22 -35.93
C LYS A 11 -5.14 3.52 -35.21
N VAL A 12 -5.38 2.38 -34.55
CA VAL A 12 -4.31 1.56 -33.94
C VAL A 12 -3.47 0.88 -35.04
N LEU A 13 -4.09 0.41 -36.12
CA LEU A 13 -3.34 -0.12 -37.28
C LEU A 13 -2.51 0.97 -37.99
N SER A 14 -2.99 2.20 -38.07
CA SER A 14 -2.25 3.33 -38.64
C SER A 14 -1.06 3.76 -37.77
N ILE A 15 -1.15 3.64 -36.46
CA ILE A 15 -0.05 3.90 -35.52
C ILE A 15 0.98 2.75 -35.60
N LEU A 16 0.54 1.50 -35.71
CA LEU A 16 1.43 0.36 -35.94
C LEU A 16 2.13 0.43 -37.31
N SER A 17 1.47 0.92 -38.35
CA SER A 17 2.09 1.05 -39.68
C SER A 17 3.06 2.24 -39.79
N LEU A 18 2.93 3.30 -38.97
CA LEU A 18 3.95 4.36 -38.87
C LEU A 18 5.24 3.88 -38.14
N SER A 19 5.15 2.90 -37.26
CA SER A 19 6.33 2.36 -36.55
C SER A 19 7.20 1.42 -37.44
N ILE A 20 6.70 0.95 -38.58
CA ILE A 20 7.43 0.07 -39.51
C ILE A 20 8.29 0.87 -40.50
N ALA A 21 8.08 2.18 -40.68
CA ALA A 21 8.74 3.02 -41.68
C ALA A 21 10.08 3.66 -41.25
N PHE A 22 10.53 3.45 -40.01
CA PHE A 22 11.81 4.00 -39.52
C PHE A 22 12.90 2.93 -39.29
N TRP A 23 13.14 2.09 -40.31
CA TRP A 23 14.27 1.19 -40.36
C TRP A 23 15.42 1.85 -41.14
N ILE A 24 16.34 2.53 -40.46
CA ILE A 24 17.70 2.80 -40.99
C ILE A 24 18.71 2.79 -39.82
N ASN A 25 19.55 1.76 -39.84
CA ASN A 25 20.93 1.63 -39.36
C ASN A 25 21.45 2.40 -38.16
N ALA A 26 21.77 1.67 -37.09
CA ALA A 26 23.01 1.90 -36.33
C ALA A 26 23.46 0.59 -35.65
N GLN A 27 24.44 -0.08 -36.22
CA GLN A 27 25.27 -1.03 -35.50
C GLN A 27 26.30 -0.25 -34.69
N GLU A 28 26.27 -0.45 -33.36
CA GLU A 28 27.49 -0.34 -32.57
C GLU A 28 27.40 -1.30 -31.37
N LYS A 29 28.41 -2.17 -31.28
CA LYS A 29 28.62 -3.14 -30.23
C LYS A 29 28.98 -2.40 -28.93
N ASP A 30 28.14 -2.46 -27.92
CA ASP A 30 28.57 -2.28 -26.53
C ASP A 30 28.18 -3.51 -25.72
N SER A 31 29.17 -4.35 -25.48
CA SER A 31 29.09 -5.44 -24.51
C SER A 31 29.21 -4.86 -23.12
N LEU A 32 28.13 -4.36 -22.57
CA LEU A 32 28.05 -4.02 -21.17
C LEU A 32 28.00 -5.31 -20.35
N ASN A 33 29.17 -5.72 -19.86
CA ASN A 33 29.29 -6.54 -18.67
C ASN A 33 28.66 -5.78 -17.49
N GLN A 34 27.34 -5.86 -17.35
CA GLN A 34 26.69 -5.44 -16.14
C GLN A 34 27.18 -6.37 -15.01
N LYS A 35 28.22 -5.95 -14.29
CA LYS A 35 28.43 -6.45 -12.92
C LYS A 35 27.11 -6.23 -12.20
N LYS A 36 26.38 -7.32 -11.91
CA LYS A 36 25.18 -7.29 -11.10
C LYS A 36 25.61 -6.69 -9.75
N ILE A 37 25.30 -5.41 -9.53
CA ILE A 37 25.52 -4.76 -8.24
C ILE A 37 24.67 -5.56 -7.25
N GLU A 38 25.30 -6.09 -6.21
CA GLU A 38 24.64 -6.90 -5.21
C GLU A 38 23.56 -6.02 -4.56
N GLU A 39 22.31 -6.43 -4.66
CA GLU A 39 21.15 -5.67 -4.21
C GLU A 39 21.25 -5.41 -2.70
N VAL A 40 21.15 -4.16 -2.31
CA VAL A 40 21.40 -3.71 -0.94
C VAL A 40 20.07 -3.29 -0.30
N VAL A 41 19.80 -3.79 0.90
CA VAL A 41 18.59 -3.52 1.67
C VAL A 41 18.89 -2.76 2.97
N ILE A 42 17.93 -1.98 3.42
CA ILE A 42 18.02 -1.17 4.65
C ILE A 42 17.03 -1.68 5.71
N THR A 43 15.86 -2.17 5.31
CA THR A 43 14.77 -2.53 6.21
C THR A 43 15.18 -3.61 7.20
N GLY A 44 14.92 -3.37 8.47
CA GLY A 44 15.29 -4.25 9.59
C GLY A 44 16.72 -4.13 10.08
N GLN A 45 17.62 -3.43 9.39
CA GLN A 45 19.05 -3.44 9.72
C GLN A 45 19.70 -2.06 9.89
N TYR A 46 19.07 -0.98 9.50
CA TYR A 46 19.60 0.40 9.50
C TYR A 46 20.95 0.63 8.81
N ILE A 47 21.70 -0.41 8.56
CA ILE A 47 22.93 -0.38 7.79
C ILE A 47 22.62 -1.09 6.48
N GLN A 48 22.91 -0.46 5.37
CA GLN A 48 22.81 -1.08 4.07
C GLN A 48 23.62 -2.38 4.06
N LYS A 49 22.95 -3.50 3.85
CA LYS A 49 23.57 -4.82 3.68
C LYS A 49 23.08 -5.43 2.39
N SER A 50 23.94 -6.19 1.75
CA SER A 50 23.52 -7.05 0.68
C SER A 50 22.39 -7.98 1.14
N ILE A 51 21.39 -8.20 0.28
CA ILE A 51 20.24 -9.07 0.57
C ILE A 51 20.68 -10.48 1.04
N ASN A 52 21.81 -10.97 0.52
CA ASN A 52 22.37 -12.26 0.91
C ASN A 52 23.01 -12.26 2.31
N LYS A 53 23.46 -11.10 2.80
CA LYS A 53 24.05 -10.93 4.12
C LYS A 53 23.05 -10.44 5.15
N SER A 54 21.85 -10.04 4.74
CA SER A 54 20.77 -9.65 5.63
C SER A 54 20.35 -10.83 6.51
N ILE A 55 20.18 -10.58 7.81
CA ILE A 55 19.70 -11.60 8.74
C ILE A 55 18.18 -11.81 8.58
N TYR A 56 17.46 -10.75 8.23
CA TYR A 56 16.05 -10.83 7.87
C TYR A 56 15.88 -11.22 6.41
N LYS A 57 14.80 -11.93 6.09
CA LYS A 57 14.35 -12.10 4.71
C LYS A 57 13.67 -10.80 4.27
N VAL A 58 14.27 -10.11 3.31
CA VAL A 58 13.69 -8.92 2.68
C VAL A 58 13.32 -9.29 1.25
N GLU A 59 12.05 -9.10 0.89
CA GLU A 59 11.58 -9.14 -0.49
C GLU A 59 11.77 -7.75 -1.09
N VAL A 60 12.36 -7.65 -2.27
CA VAL A 60 12.62 -6.37 -2.93
C VAL A 60 11.92 -6.34 -4.28
N ILE A 61 11.21 -5.26 -4.55
CA ILE A 61 10.63 -4.93 -5.84
C ILE A 61 11.41 -3.73 -6.36
N ASP A 62 12.26 -3.93 -7.33
CA ASP A 62 13.14 -2.90 -7.88
C ASP A 62 12.42 -1.95 -8.87
N GLU A 63 13.09 -0.85 -9.22
CA GLU A 63 12.56 0.16 -10.16
C GLU A 63 12.18 -0.46 -11.51
N GLN A 64 12.96 -1.42 -12.03
CA GLN A 64 12.69 -2.02 -13.33
C GLN A 64 11.44 -2.91 -13.27
N GLN A 65 11.24 -3.64 -12.19
CA GLN A 65 10.02 -4.42 -11.96
C GLN A 65 8.79 -3.50 -11.87
N ILE A 66 8.88 -2.40 -11.09
CA ILE A 66 7.82 -1.39 -10.99
C ILE A 66 7.47 -0.81 -12.37
N LYS A 67 8.50 -0.47 -13.17
CA LYS A 67 8.34 0.06 -14.52
C LYS A 67 7.64 -0.95 -15.45
N ASN A 68 8.04 -2.22 -15.38
CA ASN A 68 7.49 -3.30 -16.21
C ASN A 68 6.01 -3.60 -15.91
N MET A 69 5.55 -3.33 -14.68
CA MET A 69 4.15 -3.48 -14.26
C MET A 69 3.25 -2.35 -14.78
N ALA A 70 3.82 -1.26 -15.32
CA ALA A 70 3.07 -0.03 -15.64
C ALA A 70 2.17 0.44 -14.47
N ALA A 71 2.63 0.19 -13.27
CA ALA A 71 1.94 0.57 -12.03
C ALA A 71 1.96 2.09 -11.86
N THR A 72 0.93 2.64 -11.22
CA THR A 72 0.73 4.08 -11.07
C THR A 72 0.87 4.56 -9.63
N ASN A 73 0.67 3.67 -8.67
CA ASN A 73 0.80 3.90 -7.24
C ASN A 73 1.26 2.63 -6.50
N ALA A 74 1.54 2.73 -5.22
CA ALA A 74 2.03 1.59 -4.43
C ALA A 74 1.01 0.45 -4.32
N ALA A 75 -0.30 0.72 -4.35
CA ALA A 75 -1.33 -0.31 -4.33
C ALA A 75 -1.25 -1.21 -5.57
N ASP A 76 -1.04 -0.62 -6.76
CA ASP A 76 -0.93 -1.39 -8.01
C ASP A 76 0.23 -2.39 -7.95
N VAL A 77 1.40 -1.98 -7.42
CA VAL A 77 2.59 -2.84 -7.28
C VAL A 77 2.35 -3.96 -6.29
N LEU A 78 1.87 -3.60 -5.10
CA LEU A 78 1.70 -4.56 -4.01
C LEU A 78 0.59 -5.57 -4.30
N ASN A 79 -0.41 -5.19 -5.09
CA ASN A 79 -1.46 -6.11 -5.52
C ASN A 79 -0.95 -7.26 -6.40
N GLN A 80 0.17 -7.09 -7.10
CA GLN A 80 0.84 -8.15 -7.86
C GLN A 80 1.70 -9.06 -6.98
N THR A 81 1.93 -8.70 -5.72
CA THR A 81 2.71 -9.50 -4.77
C THR A 81 1.81 -10.57 -4.13
N LEU A 82 2.28 -11.81 -4.01
CA LEU A 82 1.54 -12.84 -3.28
C LEU A 82 1.59 -12.57 -1.78
N ASN A 83 0.53 -13.01 -1.09
CA ASN A 83 0.33 -12.85 0.36
C ASN A 83 0.16 -11.39 0.81
N ILE A 84 0.12 -10.47 -0.13
CA ILE A 84 -0.37 -9.11 0.10
C ILE A 84 -1.66 -8.95 -0.69
N GLN A 85 -2.72 -8.64 0.01
CA GLN A 85 -4.00 -8.31 -0.58
C GLN A 85 -4.25 -6.82 -0.38
N ILE A 86 -4.57 -6.14 -1.46
CA ILE A 86 -5.03 -4.77 -1.38
C ILE A 86 -6.53 -4.80 -1.21
N THR A 87 -6.99 -4.19 -0.13
CA THR A 87 -8.41 -4.08 0.20
C THR A 87 -8.90 -2.68 -0.13
N PRO A 88 -9.67 -2.51 -1.21
CA PRO A 88 -10.25 -1.23 -1.56
C PRO A 88 -11.51 -0.97 -0.73
N ASP A 89 -11.72 0.29 -0.38
CA ASP A 89 -12.98 0.81 0.12
C ASP A 89 -13.54 1.81 -0.90
N THR A 90 -14.60 1.42 -1.56
CA THR A 90 -15.23 2.24 -2.60
C THR A 90 -15.93 3.49 -2.05
N ASN A 91 -16.27 3.51 -0.76
CA ASN A 91 -16.96 4.63 -0.11
C ASN A 91 -16.00 5.72 0.33
N SER A 92 -14.83 5.36 0.86
CA SER A 92 -13.79 6.32 1.26
C SER A 92 -12.75 6.58 0.16
N GLY A 93 -12.71 5.72 -0.86
CA GLY A 93 -11.70 5.75 -1.93
C GLY A 93 -10.31 5.29 -1.51
N ASN A 94 -10.15 4.76 -0.29
CA ASN A 94 -8.88 4.29 0.24
C ASN A 94 -8.58 2.84 -0.18
N SER A 95 -7.29 2.47 -0.20
CA SER A 95 -6.84 1.09 -0.43
C SER A 95 -5.68 0.76 0.50
N THR A 96 -5.89 -0.21 1.38
CA THR A 96 -4.92 -0.60 2.41
C THR A 96 -4.32 -1.98 2.14
N ALA A 97 -3.12 -2.23 2.69
CA ALA A 97 -2.49 -3.54 2.61
C ALA A 97 -3.00 -4.47 3.71
N ASN A 98 -3.21 -5.72 3.33
CA ASN A 98 -3.49 -6.84 4.23
C ASN A 98 -2.41 -7.90 4.00
N ILE A 99 -1.73 -8.31 5.04
CA ILE A 99 -0.73 -9.38 5.01
C ILE A 99 -1.21 -10.53 5.90
N MET A 100 -1.33 -11.72 5.33
CA MET A 100 -1.75 -12.92 6.08
C MET A 100 -3.13 -12.77 6.76
N GLY A 101 -4.03 -11.96 6.20
CA GLY A 101 -5.35 -11.69 6.78
C GLY A 101 -5.36 -10.60 7.85
N LEU A 102 -4.21 -10.07 8.25
CA LEU A 102 -4.08 -8.91 9.13
C LEU A 102 -4.08 -7.62 8.30
N GLY A 103 -5.01 -6.73 8.59
CA GLY A 103 -5.23 -5.48 7.87
C GLY A 103 -4.21 -4.38 8.17
N GLY A 104 -4.51 -3.19 7.68
CA GLY A 104 -3.60 -2.04 7.69
C GLY A 104 -3.05 -1.64 9.05
N ASP A 105 -3.75 -1.92 10.16
CA ASP A 105 -3.30 -1.62 11.52
C ASP A 105 -2.10 -2.48 11.98
N TYR A 106 -1.84 -3.59 11.29
CA TYR A 106 -0.78 -4.54 11.63
C TYR A 106 0.37 -4.54 10.63
N VAL A 107 0.27 -3.73 9.57
CA VAL A 107 1.28 -3.57 8.51
C VAL A 107 1.82 -2.16 8.55
N LYS A 108 3.08 -2.01 8.96
CA LYS A 108 3.71 -0.68 9.04
C LYS A 108 4.22 -0.21 7.68
N ILE A 109 3.70 0.91 7.20
CA ILE A 109 4.08 1.52 5.92
C ILE A 109 5.05 2.66 6.16
N LEU A 110 6.24 2.57 5.54
CA LEU A 110 7.30 3.55 5.66
C LEU A 110 7.65 4.16 4.30
N ILE A 111 8.07 5.41 4.30
CA ILE A 111 8.79 6.04 3.19
C ILE A 111 10.14 6.50 3.71
N ASP A 112 11.22 5.94 3.14
CA ASP A 112 12.61 6.22 3.58
C ASP A 112 12.82 6.00 5.10
N ASN A 113 12.29 4.90 5.67
CA ASN A 113 12.31 4.50 7.09
C ASN A 113 11.41 5.31 8.02
N ILE A 114 10.68 6.28 7.54
CA ILE A 114 9.74 7.07 8.35
C ILE A 114 8.32 6.57 8.12
N PRO A 115 7.56 6.21 9.17
CA PRO A 115 6.16 5.85 9.05
C PRO A 115 5.35 7.01 8.46
N VAL A 116 4.44 6.69 7.54
CA VAL A 116 3.59 7.69 6.88
C VAL A 116 2.40 8.00 7.76
N VAL A 117 2.01 9.29 7.86
CA VAL A 117 0.77 9.69 8.53
C VAL A 117 -0.45 9.31 7.69
N GLY A 118 -1.46 8.73 8.34
CA GLY A 118 -2.77 8.41 7.77
C GLY A 118 -3.90 9.08 8.56
N ASP A 119 -5.14 8.76 8.19
CA ASP A 119 -6.32 9.30 8.86
C ASP A 119 -6.38 8.84 10.33
N THR A 120 -6.01 7.59 10.60
CA THR A 120 -6.10 6.97 11.94
C THR A 120 -4.80 6.99 12.74
N GLY A 121 -3.71 7.57 12.20
CA GLY A 121 -2.45 7.69 12.92
C GLY A 121 -1.20 7.48 12.06
N LEU A 122 -0.11 7.08 12.70
CA LEU A 122 1.20 6.97 12.07
C LEU A 122 1.53 5.53 11.67
N GLY A 123 1.71 5.29 10.37
CA GLY A 123 2.15 4.02 9.80
C GLY A 123 1.07 2.96 9.66
N SER A 124 -0.15 3.20 10.14
CA SER A 124 -1.27 2.26 10.16
C SER A 124 -2.37 2.68 9.20
N ASN A 125 -3.08 1.74 8.61
CA ASN A 125 -4.20 1.96 7.67
C ASN A 125 -3.89 2.97 6.55
N ILE A 126 -2.67 2.96 6.05
CA ILE A 126 -2.24 3.91 5.03
C ILE A 126 -2.89 3.60 3.68
N ASP A 127 -3.50 4.59 3.08
CA ASP A 127 -3.99 4.51 1.71
C ASP A 127 -2.81 4.50 0.73
N LEU A 128 -2.56 3.33 0.16
CA LEU A 128 -1.46 3.08 -0.77
C LEU A 128 -1.66 3.76 -2.13
N THR A 129 -2.88 4.16 -2.47
CA THR A 129 -3.14 4.93 -3.68
C THR A 129 -2.61 6.36 -3.61
N LYS A 130 -2.34 6.87 -2.39
CA LYS A 130 -1.74 8.18 -2.11
C LYS A 130 -0.21 8.19 -2.13
N ILE A 131 0.41 7.09 -2.59
CA ILE A 131 1.87 6.96 -2.69
C ILE A 131 2.24 6.77 -4.15
N SER A 132 2.75 7.82 -4.76
CA SER A 132 3.20 7.84 -6.15
C SER A 132 4.50 7.06 -6.34
N LEU A 133 4.67 6.48 -7.54
CA LEU A 133 5.87 5.74 -7.95
C LEU A 133 6.88 6.58 -8.73
N SER A 134 6.64 7.87 -8.91
CA SER A 134 7.43 8.74 -9.80
C SER A 134 8.91 8.87 -9.41
N ASN A 135 9.22 8.74 -8.12
CA ASN A 135 10.57 8.89 -7.55
C ASN A 135 11.02 7.69 -6.71
N ILE A 136 10.42 6.50 -6.94
CA ILE A 136 10.77 5.30 -6.16
C ILE A 136 11.98 4.60 -6.77
N GLU A 137 12.91 4.19 -5.91
CA GLU A 137 14.06 3.35 -6.25
C GLU A 137 13.70 1.87 -6.11
N ARG A 138 13.04 1.49 -5.00
CA ARG A 138 12.59 0.13 -4.71
C ARG A 138 11.58 0.10 -3.57
N ILE A 139 10.88 -1.02 -3.43
CA ILE A 139 10.02 -1.33 -2.28
C ILE A 139 10.61 -2.54 -1.57
N GLU A 140 10.86 -2.42 -0.27
CA GLU A 140 11.38 -3.48 0.60
C GLU A 140 10.26 -3.98 1.51
N ILE A 141 10.05 -5.31 1.55
CA ILE A 141 8.98 -5.95 2.32
C ILE A 141 9.60 -6.98 3.26
N VAL A 142 9.31 -6.85 4.54
CA VAL A 142 9.65 -7.84 5.58
C VAL A 142 8.35 -8.35 6.19
N LYS A 143 8.15 -9.66 6.16
CA LYS A 143 6.98 -10.33 6.72
C LYS A 143 7.26 -10.83 8.14
N GLY A 144 6.24 -10.85 8.97
CA GLY A 144 6.32 -11.27 10.37
C GLY A 144 6.66 -10.12 11.33
N SER A 145 6.71 -10.42 12.61
CA SER A 145 6.82 -9.42 13.67
C SER A 145 8.18 -8.71 13.66
N MET A 146 8.11 -7.40 13.61
CA MET A 146 9.24 -6.48 13.65
C MET A 146 9.13 -5.48 14.80
N GLY A 147 8.49 -5.91 15.92
CA GLY A 147 8.20 -5.04 17.05
C GLY A 147 9.41 -4.46 17.75
N VAL A 148 10.55 -5.15 17.75
CA VAL A 148 11.81 -4.62 18.31
C VAL A 148 12.31 -3.47 17.45
N GLU A 149 12.41 -3.66 16.15
CA GLU A 149 12.96 -2.67 15.22
C GLU A 149 11.99 -1.51 14.92
N TYR A 150 10.69 -1.78 14.80
CA TYR A 150 9.71 -0.79 14.30
C TYR A 150 8.57 -0.48 15.27
N GLY A 151 8.56 -1.08 16.46
CA GLY A 151 7.61 -0.78 17.54
C GLY A 151 6.17 -1.11 17.18
N ASN A 152 5.29 -0.18 17.53
CA ASN A 152 3.83 -0.32 17.42
C ASN A 152 3.35 -0.64 15.99
N GLY A 153 2.44 -1.61 15.85
CA GLY A 153 1.76 -1.94 14.60
C GLY A 153 2.58 -2.77 13.61
N ALA A 154 3.79 -3.25 13.96
CA ALA A 154 4.64 -4.03 13.07
C ALA A 154 4.53 -5.55 13.30
N LEU A 155 3.31 -6.10 13.44
CA LEU A 155 3.09 -7.53 13.73
C LEU A 155 3.05 -8.40 12.46
N ALA A 156 2.35 -7.96 11.42
CA ALA A 156 2.25 -8.70 10.17
C ALA A 156 3.45 -8.45 9.25
N GLY A 157 4.10 -7.29 9.41
CA GLY A 157 5.28 -6.93 8.66
C GLY A 157 5.47 -5.44 8.46
N VAL A 158 6.48 -5.12 7.65
CA VAL A 158 6.87 -3.75 7.31
C VAL A 158 7.04 -3.65 5.79
N ILE A 159 6.46 -2.62 5.20
CA ILE A 159 6.66 -2.23 3.81
C ILE A 159 7.37 -0.88 3.79
N ASN A 160 8.60 -0.85 3.30
CA ASN A 160 9.42 0.35 3.26
C ASN A 160 9.67 0.77 1.81
N ILE A 161 9.19 1.94 1.45
CA ILE A 161 9.27 2.51 0.11
C ILE A 161 10.48 3.43 0.07
N ILE A 162 11.50 3.06 -0.70
CA ILE A 162 12.76 3.79 -0.78
C ILE A 162 12.74 4.70 -2.01
N THR A 163 12.94 6.00 -1.78
CA THR A 163 12.98 7.00 -2.85
C THR A 163 14.42 7.23 -3.34
N LYS A 164 14.55 7.70 -4.57
CA LYS A 164 15.85 8.04 -5.17
C LYS A 164 16.48 9.25 -4.48
N LYS A 165 17.74 9.09 -4.06
CA LYS A 165 18.51 10.10 -3.34
C LYS A 165 19.83 10.45 -4.00
N ASN A 166 20.08 9.96 -5.22
CA ASN A 166 21.26 10.24 -6.00
C ASN A 166 21.01 10.00 -7.49
N SER A 167 21.91 10.48 -8.31
CA SER A 167 21.97 10.21 -9.75
C SER A 167 23.44 10.13 -10.18
N ASN A 168 23.75 9.22 -11.10
CA ASN A 168 25.07 9.13 -11.73
C ASN A 168 25.25 10.19 -12.84
N LYS A 169 24.17 10.89 -13.23
CA LYS A 169 24.19 11.96 -14.24
C LYS A 169 24.16 13.32 -13.54
N LYS A 170 24.80 14.33 -14.14
CA LYS A 170 24.73 15.70 -13.65
C LYS A 170 23.29 16.21 -13.64
N LEU A 171 22.54 15.92 -14.69
CA LEU A 171 21.11 16.21 -14.82
C LEU A 171 20.42 14.89 -15.20
N SER A 172 19.36 14.56 -14.49
CA SER A 172 18.47 13.46 -14.82
C SER A 172 17.03 13.97 -14.90
N ILE A 173 16.36 13.71 -16.00
CA ILE A 173 14.96 14.10 -16.21
C ILE A 173 14.19 12.82 -16.56
N ARG A 174 13.06 12.62 -15.90
CA ARG A 174 12.08 11.61 -16.28
C ARG A 174 10.72 12.27 -16.35
N ALA A 175 10.09 12.23 -17.51
CA ALA A 175 8.71 12.67 -17.71
C ALA A 175 7.89 11.51 -18.25
N ALA A 176 6.67 11.31 -17.76
CA ALA A 176 5.78 10.28 -18.26
C ALA A 176 4.35 10.80 -18.34
N LEU A 177 3.66 10.43 -19.40
CA LEU A 177 2.24 10.62 -19.60
C LEU A 177 1.61 9.25 -19.82
N GLN A 178 0.58 8.92 -19.05
CA GLN A 178 -0.18 7.69 -19.21
C GLN A 178 -1.65 8.01 -19.31
N GLU A 179 -2.29 7.48 -20.33
CA GLU A 179 -3.72 7.54 -20.57
C GLU A 179 -4.28 6.14 -20.47
N GLU A 180 -5.32 5.96 -19.67
CA GLU A 180 -5.91 4.64 -19.38
C GLU A 180 -7.42 4.69 -19.46
N THR A 181 -8.04 3.70 -20.11
CA THR A 181 -9.49 3.53 -20.08
C THR A 181 -9.93 3.03 -18.70
N VAL A 182 -11.11 3.40 -18.26
CA VAL A 182 -11.79 2.76 -17.15
C VAL A 182 -12.88 1.90 -17.75
N ARG A 183 -12.59 0.58 -17.85
CA ARG A 183 -13.37 -0.35 -18.67
C ARG A 183 -13.52 0.19 -20.10
N ASP A 184 -14.75 0.49 -20.55
CA ASP A 184 -15.05 1.02 -21.90
C ASP A 184 -15.04 2.56 -21.96
N GLY A 185 -14.85 3.23 -20.81
CA GLY A 185 -14.93 4.68 -20.69
C GLY A 185 -13.58 5.37 -20.86
N TYR A 186 -13.49 6.26 -21.87
CA TYR A 186 -12.33 7.12 -22.09
C TYR A 186 -12.70 8.39 -22.84
N ASP A 187 -12.15 9.53 -22.43
CA ASP A 187 -12.33 10.80 -23.14
C ASP A 187 -11.07 11.67 -22.99
N LEU A 188 -10.28 11.76 -24.04
CA LEU A 188 -9.05 12.55 -24.07
C LEU A 188 -9.32 14.07 -24.06
N LYS A 189 -10.38 14.53 -24.76
CA LYS A 189 -10.62 15.97 -24.95
C LYS A 189 -11.21 16.64 -23.72
N LYS A 190 -12.29 16.07 -23.20
CA LYS A 190 -13.02 16.62 -22.05
C LYS A 190 -12.52 16.07 -20.70
N ARG A 191 -11.68 15.01 -20.75
CA ARG A 191 -11.24 14.27 -19.58
C ARG A 191 -12.37 13.86 -18.61
N GLY A 192 -13.56 13.62 -19.19
CA GLY A 192 -14.73 13.25 -18.40
C GLY A 192 -14.84 11.75 -18.09
N LYS A 193 -13.96 10.92 -18.67
CA LYS A 193 -13.89 9.46 -18.47
C LYS A 193 -12.46 8.98 -18.61
N GLY A 194 -12.14 7.89 -17.92
CA GLY A 194 -10.81 7.29 -17.96
C GLY A 194 -9.95 7.66 -16.77
N ARG A 195 -8.65 7.42 -16.91
CA ARG A 195 -7.62 7.80 -15.94
C ARG A 195 -6.47 8.49 -16.66
N HIS A 196 -6.07 9.64 -16.15
CA HIS A 196 -5.09 10.53 -16.77
C HIS A 196 -3.95 10.75 -15.78
N ILE A 197 -2.69 10.39 -16.17
CA ILE A 197 -1.56 10.41 -15.25
C ILE A 197 -0.41 11.16 -15.88
N GLN A 198 0.15 12.12 -15.14
CA GLN A 198 1.31 12.90 -15.51
C GLN A 198 2.36 12.82 -14.42
N ASN A 199 3.59 12.47 -14.80
CA ASN A 199 4.73 12.40 -13.89
C ASN A 199 5.90 13.21 -14.42
N LEU A 200 6.56 13.95 -13.54
CA LEU A 200 7.82 14.61 -13.81
C LEU A 200 8.77 14.38 -12.63
N ASN A 201 9.99 13.98 -12.92
CA ASN A 201 11.05 13.88 -11.93
C ASN A 201 12.33 14.50 -12.51
N VAL A 202 12.92 15.46 -11.78
CA VAL A 202 14.15 16.15 -12.16
C VAL A 202 15.14 16.03 -11.03
N GLY A 203 16.27 15.38 -11.29
CA GLY A 203 17.40 15.27 -10.37
C GLY A 203 18.61 16.03 -10.91
N TYR A 204 19.32 16.77 -10.05
CA TYR A 204 20.48 17.53 -10.42
C TYR A 204 21.60 17.42 -9.38
N ASN A 205 22.78 17.02 -9.83
CA ASN A 205 24.01 17.08 -9.04
C ASN A 205 24.61 18.49 -9.16
N LEU A 206 24.47 19.30 -8.10
CA LEU A 206 25.08 20.63 -8.04
C LEU A 206 26.61 20.52 -8.11
N ASN A 207 27.16 19.55 -7.39
CA ASN A 207 28.55 19.13 -7.40
C ASN A 207 28.67 17.69 -6.87
N ASP A 208 29.87 17.18 -6.61
CA ASP A 208 30.13 15.81 -6.13
C ASP A 208 29.52 15.50 -4.75
N HIS A 209 29.09 16.51 -4.03
CA HIS A 209 28.59 16.38 -2.66
C HIS A 209 27.09 16.69 -2.53
N TRP A 210 26.56 17.53 -3.38
CA TRP A 210 25.19 18.01 -3.29
C TRP A 210 24.34 17.51 -4.45
N PHE A 211 23.22 16.89 -4.11
CA PHE A 211 22.19 16.45 -5.04
C PHE A 211 20.84 17.05 -4.66
N THR A 212 20.06 17.47 -5.64
CA THR A 212 18.67 17.89 -5.46
C THR A 212 17.76 17.12 -6.40
N ASN A 213 16.51 16.92 -5.96
CA ASN A 213 15.49 16.27 -6.75
C ASN A 213 14.15 16.95 -6.52
N ILE A 214 13.39 17.13 -7.58
CA ILE A 214 12.00 17.60 -7.55
C ILE A 214 11.18 16.61 -8.35
N SER A 215 10.07 16.14 -7.78
CA SER A 215 9.11 15.30 -8.49
C SER A 215 7.70 15.85 -8.37
N PHE A 216 6.94 15.68 -9.43
CA PHE A 216 5.53 16.01 -9.54
C PHE A 216 4.78 14.79 -10.06
N ASN A 217 3.62 14.53 -9.48
CA ASN A 217 2.69 13.51 -9.95
C ASN A 217 1.27 14.07 -9.92
N HIS A 218 0.55 13.89 -11.01
CA HIS A 218 -0.89 14.11 -11.08
C HIS A 218 -1.56 12.83 -11.54
N ASN A 219 -2.56 12.37 -10.81
CA ASN A 219 -3.31 11.14 -11.09
C ASN A 219 -4.80 11.41 -10.95
N GLN A 220 -5.48 11.53 -12.08
CA GLN A 220 -6.89 11.82 -12.16
C GLN A 220 -7.66 10.57 -12.60
N PHE A 221 -8.49 10.03 -11.71
CA PHE A 221 -9.40 8.92 -11.96
C PHE A 221 -10.83 9.46 -12.03
N MET A 222 -11.50 9.31 -13.16
CA MET A 222 -12.82 9.90 -13.42
C MET A 222 -13.99 9.06 -12.90
N GLY A 223 -13.69 8.00 -12.14
CA GLY A 223 -14.69 7.10 -11.57
C GLY A 223 -15.13 6.00 -12.53
N TYR A 224 -15.83 5.01 -11.96
CA TYR A 224 -16.44 3.89 -12.67
C TYR A 224 -17.90 3.77 -12.26
N GLU A 225 -18.78 3.94 -13.25
CA GLU A 225 -20.22 3.90 -13.01
C GLU A 225 -20.70 2.48 -12.64
N GLY A 226 -20.14 1.44 -13.28
CA GLY A 226 -20.50 0.04 -13.04
C GLY A 226 -21.97 -0.23 -13.37
N ASN A 227 -22.72 -0.66 -12.37
CA ASN A 227 -24.17 -0.81 -12.44
C ASN A 227 -24.94 0.49 -12.19
N LYS A 228 -24.26 1.56 -11.82
CA LYS A 228 -24.81 2.91 -11.67
C LYS A 228 -24.79 3.65 -13.00
N LYS A 229 -25.40 4.82 -13.07
CA LYS A 229 -25.57 5.62 -14.30
C LYS A 229 -25.01 7.04 -14.17
N GLY A 230 -24.06 7.23 -13.26
CA GLY A 230 -23.45 8.53 -12.99
C GLY A 230 -24.29 9.43 -12.06
N TYR A 231 -23.65 10.51 -11.57
CA TYR A 231 -24.25 11.39 -10.55
C TYR A 231 -25.42 12.23 -11.08
N LYS A 232 -25.53 12.42 -12.41
CA LYS A 232 -26.62 13.16 -13.06
C LYS A 232 -27.85 12.32 -13.34
N HIS A 233 -27.77 11.01 -13.05
CA HIS A 233 -28.90 10.12 -13.35
C HIS A 233 -30.06 10.38 -12.40
N PHE A 234 -31.24 10.55 -12.98
CA PHE A 234 -32.52 10.59 -12.30
C PHE A 234 -33.38 9.44 -12.83
N GLY A 235 -34.01 8.69 -11.96
CA GLY A 235 -34.82 7.52 -12.33
C GLY A 235 -35.57 6.92 -11.16
N ASP A 236 -36.00 5.67 -11.26
CA ASP A 236 -36.81 4.95 -10.28
C ASP A 236 -36.15 4.91 -8.91
N GLU A 237 -36.78 5.53 -7.91
CA GLU A 237 -36.32 5.60 -6.51
C GLU A 237 -36.24 4.26 -5.82
N LYS A 238 -37.07 3.27 -6.23
CA LYS A 238 -37.03 1.91 -5.68
C LYS A 238 -35.75 1.16 -6.06
N LYS A 239 -35.04 1.64 -7.11
CA LYS A 239 -33.76 1.11 -7.57
C LYS A 239 -32.79 2.26 -7.82
N PRO A 240 -32.18 2.83 -6.79
CA PRO A 240 -31.31 3.97 -6.94
C PRO A 240 -30.09 3.60 -7.80
N MET A 241 -30.04 4.11 -9.02
CA MET A 241 -28.96 3.86 -9.99
C MET A 241 -28.04 5.06 -10.13
N ARG A 242 -28.23 6.11 -9.30
CA ARG A 242 -27.39 7.31 -9.31
C ARG A 242 -26.02 7.04 -8.70
N GLY A 243 -25.01 7.78 -9.12
CA GLY A 243 -23.66 7.75 -8.58
C GLY A 243 -22.73 6.77 -9.31
N TYR A 244 -21.72 6.31 -8.61
CA TYR A 244 -20.63 5.46 -9.13
C TYR A 244 -20.43 4.24 -8.23
N GLU A 245 -19.95 3.13 -8.78
CA GLU A 245 -19.41 2.02 -8.00
C GLU A 245 -18.02 2.37 -7.47
N TRP A 246 -17.21 3.10 -8.25
CA TRP A 246 -15.94 3.67 -7.84
C TRP A 246 -15.98 5.17 -8.08
N ASN A 247 -15.98 5.93 -7.01
CA ASN A 247 -16.10 7.36 -7.07
C ASN A 247 -14.87 8.04 -7.67
N PRO A 248 -15.03 9.20 -8.35
CA PRO A 248 -13.91 9.96 -8.91
C PRO A 248 -12.92 10.45 -7.86
N LYS A 249 -11.63 10.47 -8.24
CA LYS A 249 -10.52 10.89 -7.41
C LYS A 249 -9.51 11.68 -8.22
N ASP A 250 -9.04 12.81 -7.70
CA ASP A 250 -8.00 13.64 -8.30
C ASP A 250 -6.88 13.87 -7.28
N GLN A 251 -5.63 13.55 -7.63
CA GLN A 251 -4.49 13.54 -6.72
C GLN A 251 -3.31 14.30 -7.32
N TYR A 252 -2.76 15.25 -6.56
CA TYR A 252 -1.53 15.95 -6.87
C TYR A 252 -0.48 15.67 -5.79
N GLU A 253 0.73 15.31 -6.19
CA GLU A 253 1.84 15.11 -5.26
C GLU A 253 3.08 15.83 -5.78
N ILE A 254 3.72 16.60 -4.89
CA ILE A 254 4.97 17.29 -5.14
C ILE A 254 5.97 16.89 -4.06
N ASN A 255 7.17 16.49 -4.48
CA ASN A 255 8.26 16.21 -3.57
C ASN A 255 9.49 17.02 -3.96
N ALA A 256 10.19 17.58 -2.97
CA ALA A 256 11.48 18.21 -3.16
C ALA A 256 12.48 17.67 -2.15
N LEU A 257 13.70 17.35 -2.61
CA LEU A 257 14.77 16.77 -1.80
C LEU A 257 16.07 17.50 -2.07
N VAL A 258 16.81 17.79 -0.99
CA VAL A 258 18.21 18.22 -1.03
C VAL A 258 19.02 17.23 -0.19
N ARG A 259 20.08 16.70 -0.77
CA ARG A 259 21.00 15.74 -0.11
C ARG A 259 22.42 16.23 -0.17
N TYR A 260 23.13 16.10 0.94
CA TYR A 260 24.58 16.24 1.05
C TYR A 260 25.22 14.91 1.38
N ALA A 261 26.37 14.61 0.77
CA ALA A 261 27.18 13.46 1.13
C ALA A 261 28.67 13.76 0.93
N LYS A 262 29.46 13.62 1.99
CA LYS A 262 30.91 13.74 1.95
C LYS A 262 31.53 12.78 2.97
N ASN A 263 32.49 11.98 2.54
CA ASN A 263 33.17 10.99 3.39
C ASN A 263 32.16 10.01 4.05
N LYS A 264 32.12 10.00 5.39
CA LYS A 264 31.22 9.15 6.21
C LYS A 264 29.97 9.87 6.69
N THR A 265 29.76 11.12 6.25
CA THR A 265 28.60 11.93 6.62
C THR A 265 27.71 12.16 5.42
N SER A 266 26.44 11.89 5.59
CA SER A 266 25.41 12.27 4.65
C SER A 266 24.15 12.69 5.38
N PHE A 267 23.44 13.64 4.83
CA PHE A 267 22.10 14.01 5.28
C PHE A 267 21.24 14.39 4.09
N PHE A 268 19.94 14.28 4.26
CA PHE A 268 18.97 14.86 3.33
C PHE A 268 17.83 15.51 4.09
N TYR A 269 17.26 16.52 3.46
CA TYR A 269 15.97 17.08 3.81
C TYR A 269 15.02 16.87 2.64
N LYS A 270 13.82 16.37 2.94
CA LYS A 270 12.75 16.16 1.96
C LYS A 270 11.46 16.79 2.46
N ILE A 271 10.77 17.49 1.59
CA ILE A 271 9.41 17.96 1.78
C ILE A 271 8.51 17.29 0.77
N SER A 272 7.37 16.82 1.21
CA SER A 272 6.34 16.20 0.37
C SER A 272 5.00 16.86 0.64
N TYR A 273 4.29 17.22 -0.40
CA TYR A 273 2.92 17.71 -0.35
C TYR A 273 2.02 16.85 -1.20
N LEU A 274 0.89 16.42 -0.65
CA LEU A 274 -0.18 15.74 -1.34
C LEU A 274 -1.46 16.54 -1.16
N ASN A 275 -2.19 16.75 -2.26
CA ASN A 275 -3.59 17.16 -2.25
C ASN A 275 -4.42 16.09 -2.97
N GLU A 276 -5.50 15.67 -2.36
CA GLU A 276 -6.46 14.73 -2.92
C GLU A 276 -7.88 15.27 -2.81
N LYS A 277 -8.58 15.25 -3.92
CA LYS A 277 -10.01 15.50 -4.01
C LYS A 277 -10.73 14.18 -4.31
N PHE A 278 -11.69 13.81 -3.47
CA PHE A 278 -12.51 12.61 -3.62
C PHE A 278 -13.99 13.01 -3.56
N ASN A 279 -14.77 12.64 -4.60
CA ASN A 279 -16.17 12.98 -4.68
C ASN A 279 -17.05 11.77 -4.38
N PHE A 280 -17.85 11.85 -3.35
CA PHE A 280 -18.89 10.86 -3.04
C PHE A 280 -20.25 11.34 -3.54
N TYR A 281 -20.86 10.59 -4.44
CA TYR A 281 -22.18 10.88 -4.98
C TYR A 281 -23.21 9.94 -4.36
N ASN A 282 -24.13 10.52 -3.56
CA ASN A 282 -25.17 9.75 -2.89
C ASN A 282 -26.07 9.06 -3.93
N PRO A 283 -26.23 7.73 -3.85
CA PRO A 283 -27.11 7.01 -4.79
C PRO A 283 -28.60 7.29 -4.54
N VAL A 284 -28.95 7.77 -3.37
CA VAL A 284 -30.34 8.06 -2.97
C VAL A 284 -30.65 9.53 -3.17
N SER A 285 -31.79 9.84 -3.77
CA SER A 285 -32.38 11.18 -3.82
C SER A 285 -33.71 11.19 -3.08
N THR A 286 -33.97 12.27 -2.35
CA THR A 286 -35.20 12.49 -1.59
C THR A 286 -36.14 13.45 -2.31
N PRO A 287 -37.46 13.21 -2.32
CA PRO A 287 -38.41 14.16 -2.88
C PRO A 287 -38.50 15.42 -2.02
N GLU A 288 -38.49 16.57 -2.64
CA GLU A 288 -38.63 17.88 -2.02
C GLU A 288 -39.73 18.69 -2.69
N SER A 289 -40.58 19.32 -1.88
CA SER A 289 -41.65 20.18 -2.40
C SER A 289 -41.06 21.52 -2.86
N LEU A 290 -41.39 21.89 -4.09
CA LEU A 290 -41.06 23.22 -4.60
C LEU A 290 -42.06 24.24 -4.01
N ASN A 291 -41.55 25.28 -3.34
CA ASN A 291 -42.34 26.41 -2.85
C ASN A 291 -42.67 27.41 -3.97
N ASP A 292 -43.05 26.90 -5.16
CA ASP A 292 -43.35 27.71 -6.34
C ASP A 292 -44.85 28.07 -6.50
N GLY A 293 -45.65 27.72 -5.49
CA GLY A 293 -47.09 27.93 -5.49
C GLY A 293 -47.89 26.94 -6.34
N ASN A 294 -47.21 26.06 -7.11
CA ASN A 294 -47.86 25.09 -8.03
C ASN A 294 -47.82 23.66 -7.45
N GLY A 295 -47.24 23.45 -6.29
CA GLY A 295 -47.16 22.15 -5.64
C GLY A 295 -46.25 21.15 -6.33
N GLY A 296 -45.24 21.63 -7.07
CA GLY A 296 -44.27 20.80 -7.77
C GLY A 296 -43.34 20.04 -6.82
N THR A 297 -42.82 18.89 -7.26
CA THR A 297 -41.83 18.09 -6.51
C THR A 297 -40.56 17.98 -7.33
N THR A 298 -39.42 18.23 -6.69
CA THR A 298 -38.09 17.92 -7.24
C THR A 298 -37.43 16.83 -6.40
N TYR A 299 -36.20 16.41 -6.79
CA TYR A 299 -35.44 15.36 -6.08
C TYR A 299 -34.04 15.81 -5.78
N TRP A 300 -33.70 15.87 -4.49
CA TRP A 300 -32.41 16.31 -4.00
C TRP A 300 -31.55 15.15 -3.52
N ALA A 301 -30.28 15.20 -3.85
CA ALA A 301 -29.27 14.30 -3.30
C ALA A 301 -28.22 15.11 -2.52
N THR A 302 -27.88 14.68 -1.31
CA THR A 302 -26.76 15.26 -0.56
C THR A 302 -25.50 14.57 -0.98
N ASP A 303 -24.70 15.24 -1.81
CA ASP A 303 -23.38 14.80 -2.26
C ASP A 303 -22.30 15.37 -1.35
N ARG A 304 -21.14 14.74 -1.33
CA ARG A 304 -20.00 15.12 -0.49
C ARG A 304 -18.71 15.15 -1.28
N GLU A 305 -17.94 16.20 -1.08
CA GLU A 305 -16.56 16.27 -1.54
C GLU A 305 -15.62 16.22 -0.33
N TYR A 306 -14.61 15.34 -0.41
CA TYR A 306 -13.51 15.28 0.55
C TYR A 306 -12.27 15.88 -0.06
N ASN A 307 -11.60 16.77 0.69
CA ASN A 307 -10.30 17.35 0.37
C ASN A 307 -9.28 16.90 1.42
N THR A 308 -8.21 16.27 0.99
CA THR A 308 -7.10 15.84 1.85
C THR A 308 -5.84 16.60 1.50
N ASP A 309 -5.28 17.30 2.46
CA ASP A 309 -3.97 17.93 2.39
C ASP A 309 -3.00 17.21 3.31
N ARG A 310 -1.85 16.76 2.80
CA ARG A 310 -0.82 16.12 3.59
C ARG A 310 0.54 16.75 3.33
N TRP A 311 1.20 17.19 4.40
CA TRP A 311 2.55 17.68 4.42
C TRP A 311 3.46 16.74 5.19
N ILE A 312 4.60 16.39 4.63
CA ILE A 312 5.63 15.59 5.29
C ILE A 312 6.97 16.32 5.14
N HIS A 313 7.53 16.75 6.27
CA HIS A 313 8.89 17.26 6.38
C HIS A 313 9.74 16.14 6.97
N GLN A 314 10.79 15.75 6.28
CA GLN A 314 11.65 14.64 6.66
C GLN A 314 13.12 15.07 6.63
N PHE A 315 13.85 14.80 7.70
CA PHE A 315 15.28 14.97 7.79
C PHE A 315 15.92 13.63 8.18
N ASN A 316 16.97 13.25 7.47
CA ASN A 316 17.77 12.08 7.78
C ASN A 316 19.24 12.50 7.90
N ILE A 317 19.95 11.93 8.83
CA ILE A 317 21.40 12.09 9.00
C ILE A 317 22.07 10.73 9.22
N GLN A 318 23.17 10.51 8.55
CA GLN A 318 24.09 9.39 8.78
C GLN A 318 25.48 9.96 8.94
N THR A 319 26.14 9.63 10.06
CA THR A 319 27.49 10.09 10.35
C THR A 319 28.23 9.12 11.23
N ASN A 320 29.54 9.31 11.37
CA ASN A 320 30.35 8.52 12.26
C ASN A 320 31.03 9.42 13.29
N PHE A 321 31.00 9.03 14.55
CA PHE A 321 31.78 9.57 15.66
C PHE A 321 32.93 8.61 15.93
N GLY A 322 34.08 8.85 15.31
CA GLY A 322 35.16 7.87 15.28
C GLY A 322 34.78 6.60 14.53
N HIS A 323 34.65 5.48 15.24
CA HIS A 323 34.16 4.21 14.69
C HIS A 323 32.67 3.98 14.94
N ILE A 324 32.04 4.67 15.89
CA ILE A 324 30.62 4.56 16.19
C ILE A 324 29.84 5.24 15.07
N ARG A 325 28.88 4.53 14.48
CA ARG A 325 28.00 5.03 13.45
C ARG A 325 26.68 5.48 14.08
N TYR A 326 26.23 6.67 13.71
CA TYR A 326 24.90 7.18 14.03
C TYR A 326 24.07 7.31 12.77
N MET A 327 22.82 6.89 12.85
CA MET A 327 21.79 7.17 11.85
C MET A 327 20.55 7.68 12.58
N GLY A 328 20.04 8.82 12.14
CA GLY A 328 18.86 9.45 12.72
C GLY A 328 17.89 9.89 11.64
N ASP A 329 16.60 9.70 11.93
CA ASP A 329 15.47 10.17 11.16
C ASP A 329 14.62 11.09 12.04
N PHE A 330 14.14 12.18 11.46
CA PHE A 330 13.20 13.09 12.08
C PHE A 330 12.13 13.46 11.06
N SER A 331 10.87 13.53 11.48
CA SER A 331 9.81 14.08 10.64
C SER A 331 8.80 14.89 11.43
N TYR A 332 8.29 15.91 10.77
CA TYR A 332 7.03 16.58 11.11
C TYR A 332 6.05 16.32 9.98
N GLN A 333 4.89 15.77 10.33
CA GLN A 333 3.87 15.40 9.36
C GLN A 333 2.53 15.98 9.79
N LYS A 334 1.77 16.44 8.82
CA LYS A 334 0.42 16.95 9.03
C LYS A 334 -0.49 16.45 7.93
N GLN A 335 -1.63 15.86 8.30
CA GLN A 335 -2.70 15.52 7.39
C GLN A 335 -4.00 16.15 7.88
N ASP A 336 -4.69 16.84 6.98
CA ASP A 336 -6.01 17.42 7.20
C ASP A 336 -6.94 16.93 6.09
N ARG A 337 -7.94 16.13 6.46
CA ARG A 337 -9.00 15.69 5.56
C ARG A 337 -10.28 16.42 5.96
N LYS A 338 -10.76 17.24 5.06
CA LYS A 338 -11.97 18.02 5.20
C LYS A 338 -13.04 17.49 4.27
N TYR A 339 -14.27 17.85 4.56
CA TYR A 339 -15.40 17.59 3.68
C TYR A 339 -16.33 18.78 3.62
N PHE A 340 -17.02 18.91 2.51
CA PHE A 340 -18.20 19.74 2.42
C PHE A 340 -19.34 19.00 1.74
N ASP A 341 -20.54 19.19 2.26
CA ASP A 341 -21.76 18.65 1.70
C ASP A 341 -22.44 19.71 0.85
N TYR A 342 -22.99 19.28 -0.27
CA TYR A 342 -23.84 20.12 -1.10
C TYR A 342 -25.12 19.38 -1.51
N ILE A 343 -26.20 20.13 -1.66
CA ILE A 343 -27.48 19.60 -2.15
C ILE A 343 -27.50 19.76 -3.66
N TYR A 344 -27.62 18.66 -4.36
CA TYR A 344 -27.71 18.60 -5.82
C TYR A 344 -29.16 18.28 -6.23
N ASP A 345 -29.78 19.20 -6.98
CA ASP A 345 -31.07 18.99 -7.62
C ASP A 345 -30.84 18.10 -8.84
N VAL A 346 -31.29 16.84 -8.76
CA VAL A 346 -30.95 15.82 -9.76
C VAL A 346 -31.67 16.06 -11.09
N PRO A 347 -33.01 16.34 -11.12
CA PRO A 347 -33.73 16.70 -12.35
C PRO A 347 -33.15 17.95 -13.02
N ASN A 348 -32.93 19.02 -12.27
CA ASN A 348 -32.50 20.31 -12.81
C ASN A 348 -30.99 20.40 -13.02
N ARG A 349 -30.20 19.43 -12.50
CA ARG A 349 -28.72 19.33 -12.63
C ARG A 349 -28.00 20.57 -12.07
N THR A 350 -28.48 21.12 -10.97
CA THR A 350 -27.94 22.32 -10.32
C THR A 350 -27.61 22.05 -8.85
N ILE A 351 -26.61 22.75 -8.33
CA ILE A 351 -26.34 22.80 -6.89
C ILE A 351 -27.32 23.83 -6.29
N VAL A 352 -28.13 23.40 -5.32
CA VAL A 352 -29.15 24.22 -4.67
C VAL A 352 -28.58 24.88 -3.42
N SER A 353 -27.73 24.17 -2.67
CA SER A 353 -27.17 24.65 -1.42
C SER A 353 -25.83 23.98 -1.17
N GLU A 354 -24.90 24.75 -0.62
CA GLU A 354 -23.60 24.28 -0.15
C GLU A 354 -23.49 24.51 1.35
N LYS A 355 -22.97 23.50 2.08
CA LYS A 355 -22.66 23.63 3.51
C LYS A 355 -21.21 24.09 3.68
N PRO A 356 -20.86 24.75 4.80
CA PRO A 356 -19.46 25.09 5.09
C PRO A 356 -18.57 23.85 5.09
N GLU A 357 -17.32 24.03 4.72
CA GLU A 357 -16.28 23.00 4.85
C GLU A 357 -16.06 22.66 6.32
N ASN A 358 -16.00 21.36 6.63
CA ASN A 358 -15.78 20.84 7.98
C ASN A 358 -14.57 19.93 8.01
N SER A 359 -13.86 19.95 9.13
CA SER A 359 -12.77 18.99 9.37
C SER A 359 -13.35 17.58 9.58
N TYR A 360 -12.79 16.58 8.91
CA TYR A 360 -13.17 15.17 9.02
C TYR A 360 -12.14 14.40 9.84
N TYR A 361 -10.89 14.39 9.39
CA TYR A 361 -9.72 13.90 10.12
C TYR A 361 -8.62 14.94 10.08
N LYS A 362 -7.94 15.15 11.19
CA LYS A 362 -6.75 15.99 11.27
C LYS A 362 -5.73 15.34 12.17
N THR A 363 -4.53 15.15 11.67
CA THR A 363 -3.45 14.48 12.38
C THR A 363 -2.16 15.25 12.21
N ASP A 364 -1.57 15.66 13.32
CA ASP A 364 -0.25 16.28 13.40
C ASP A 364 0.70 15.32 14.13
N VAL A 365 1.85 15.02 13.54
CA VAL A 365 2.80 14.03 14.07
C VAL A 365 4.21 14.61 14.12
N ILE A 366 4.87 14.45 15.25
CA ILE A 366 6.32 14.58 15.40
C ILE A 366 6.88 13.18 15.62
N TYR A 367 7.77 12.76 14.74
CA TYR A 367 8.42 11.46 14.82
C TYR A 367 9.94 11.61 14.78
N SER A 368 10.64 10.91 15.65
CA SER A 368 12.08 10.83 15.61
C SER A 368 12.53 9.41 15.92
N ARG A 369 13.54 8.95 15.19
CA ARG A 369 14.17 7.68 15.43
C ARG A 369 15.66 7.78 15.18
N GLY A 370 16.44 7.23 16.08
CA GLY A 370 17.89 7.20 15.93
C GLY A 370 18.49 5.88 16.39
N MET A 371 19.66 5.57 15.83
CA MET A 371 20.38 4.37 16.17
C MET A 371 21.89 4.59 16.12
N PHE A 372 22.56 4.12 17.15
CA PHE A 372 24.01 4.01 17.27
C PHE A 372 24.42 2.55 17.03
N SER A 373 25.49 2.33 16.29
CA SER A 373 26.01 1.00 15.96
C SER A 373 27.54 1.02 15.82
N ASN A 374 28.15 -0.15 15.62
CA ASN A 374 29.58 -0.33 15.48
C ASN A 374 30.38 0.11 16.74
N PHE A 375 29.82 -0.17 17.91
CA PHE A 375 30.46 0.19 19.21
C PHE A 375 31.79 -0.53 19.43
N LEU A 376 31.88 -1.79 19.01
CA LEU A 376 33.04 -2.63 19.24
C LEU A 376 34.01 -2.64 18.06
N ASN A 377 33.67 -2.01 16.96
CA ASN A 377 34.48 -2.03 15.72
C ASN A 377 34.90 -3.46 15.32
N SER A 378 34.03 -4.43 15.53
CA SER A 378 34.28 -5.86 15.35
C SER A 378 33.39 -6.45 14.27
N LYS A 379 33.96 -7.32 13.43
CA LYS A 379 33.21 -8.09 12.43
C LYS A 379 32.48 -9.31 13.03
N LYS A 380 32.91 -9.76 14.22
CA LYS A 380 32.35 -10.95 14.87
C LYS A 380 31.09 -10.62 15.69
N PHE A 381 31.14 -9.54 16.44
CA PHE A 381 30.05 -9.11 17.29
C PHE A 381 29.97 -7.59 17.30
N ASP A 382 28.77 -7.09 17.06
CA ASP A 382 28.42 -5.69 17.24
C ASP A 382 27.04 -5.57 17.83
N PHE A 383 26.73 -4.45 18.46
CA PHE A 383 25.40 -4.16 18.96
C PHE A 383 24.93 -2.78 18.50
N GLN A 384 23.62 -2.61 18.55
CA GLN A 384 22.92 -1.43 18.11
C GLN A 384 22.01 -0.98 19.25
N LEU A 385 22.14 0.29 19.62
CA LEU A 385 21.27 0.95 20.58
C LEU A 385 20.47 2.01 19.85
N GLY A 386 19.17 1.97 19.98
CA GLY A 386 18.29 2.91 19.30
C GLY A 386 17.18 3.45 20.19
N TYR A 387 16.58 4.53 19.71
CA TYR A 387 15.40 5.15 20.28
C TYR A 387 14.38 5.44 19.19
N GLU A 388 13.12 5.54 19.58
CA GLU A 388 12.02 5.99 18.75
C GLU A 388 11.08 6.85 19.60
N LEU A 389 10.64 7.97 19.05
CA LEU A 389 9.69 8.89 19.65
C LEU A 389 8.59 9.16 18.64
N ASP A 390 7.35 9.00 19.07
CA ASP A 390 6.15 9.31 18.33
C ASP A 390 5.23 10.17 19.20
N HIS A 391 4.93 11.37 18.73
CA HIS A 391 3.94 12.25 19.33
C HIS A 391 2.89 12.57 18.28
N THR A 392 1.75 11.92 18.40
CA THR A 392 0.59 12.09 17.51
C THR A 392 -0.51 12.86 18.21
N ASN A 393 -0.98 13.93 17.56
CA ASN A 393 -2.11 14.74 17.97
C ASN A 393 -3.19 14.68 16.89
N GLY A 394 -4.33 14.06 17.19
CA GLY A 394 -5.35 13.75 16.21
C GLY A 394 -6.74 14.28 16.58
N TYR A 395 -7.52 14.49 15.54
CA TYR A 395 -8.94 14.84 15.59
C TYR A 395 -9.69 14.04 14.52
N ALA A 396 -10.89 13.54 14.87
CA ALA A 396 -11.79 12.92 13.89
C ALA A 396 -13.25 13.29 14.23
N SER A 397 -13.98 13.78 13.24
CA SER A 397 -15.36 14.28 13.45
C SER A 397 -16.35 13.17 13.81
N LEU A 398 -16.14 11.94 13.34
CA LEU A 398 -16.96 10.78 13.70
C LEU A 398 -16.74 10.29 15.13
N ILE A 399 -15.61 10.65 15.76
CA ILE A 399 -15.29 10.25 17.13
C ILE A 399 -16.30 10.81 18.12
N ALA A 400 -16.94 11.90 17.78
CA ALA A 400 -17.56 12.73 18.80
C ALA A 400 -18.96 13.26 18.47
N GLY A 401 -19.65 12.73 17.48
CA GLY A 401 -21.03 13.16 17.18
C GLY A 401 -21.14 14.67 16.90
N ASN A 402 -21.50 15.45 17.90
CA ASN A 402 -21.66 16.90 17.81
C ASN A 402 -20.53 17.69 18.51
N PHE A 403 -19.33 17.14 18.70
CA PHE A 403 -18.25 17.85 19.37
C PHE A 403 -17.61 18.93 18.50
N PHE A 404 -17.18 19.99 19.11
CA PHE A 404 -16.32 21.00 18.52
C PHE A 404 -14.88 20.45 18.38
N GLU A 405 -14.15 20.91 17.37
CA GLU A 405 -12.80 20.44 17.03
C GLU A 405 -11.85 20.31 18.23
N ASP A 406 -11.81 21.31 19.10
CA ASP A 406 -10.91 21.34 20.25
C ASP A 406 -11.25 20.30 21.32
N SER A 407 -12.52 19.97 21.51
CA SER A 407 -12.94 18.97 22.50
C SER A 407 -12.71 17.53 22.06
N ALA A 408 -12.66 17.29 20.76
CA ALA A 408 -12.43 15.96 20.20
C ALA A 408 -10.94 15.64 19.94
N ARG A 409 -10.05 16.60 20.20
CA ARG A 409 -8.61 16.42 20.01
C ARG A 409 -8.00 15.52 21.08
N ARG A 410 -7.18 14.55 20.66
CA ARG A 410 -6.50 13.60 21.54
C ARG A 410 -5.02 13.53 21.20
N LYS A 411 -4.19 13.32 22.21
CA LYS A 411 -2.74 13.19 22.09
C LYS A 411 -2.34 11.78 22.50
N ILE A 412 -1.48 11.16 21.73
CA ILE A 412 -0.82 9.92 22.07
C ILE A 412 0.69 10.16 21.96
N PHE A 413 1.41 9.91 23.05
CA PHE A 413 2.85 9.97 23.09
C PHE A 413 3.41 8.59 23.38
N THR A 414 4.37 8.16 22.59
CA THR A 414 5.12 6.91 22.82
C THR A 414 6.60 7.15 22.69
N TYR A 415 7.36 6.56 23.59
CA TYR A 415 8.80 6.51 23.56
C TYR A 415 9.27 5.06 23.63
N GLY A 416 10.15 4.66 22.73
CA GLY A 416 10.74 3.33 22.72
C GLY A 416 12.25 3.39 22.72
N THR A 417 12.89 2.53 23.52
CA THR A 417 14.32 2.25 23.42
C THR A 417 14.52 0.80 23.05
N PHE A 418 15.48 0.52 22.17
CA PHE A 418 15.75 -0.83 21.73
C PHE A 418 17.25 -1.13 21.63
N LEU A 419 17.57 -2.37 21.92
CA LEU A 419 18.91 -2.93 21.80
C LEU A 419 18.85 -4.19 20.95
N SER A 420 19.74 -4.32 19.98
CA SER A 420 19.94 -5.58 19.26
C SER A 420 21.41 -5.83 19.01
N GLY A 421 21.84 -7.07 19.19
CA GLY A 421 23.22 -7.48 18.94
C GLY A 421 23.29 -8.43 17.75
N GLU A 422 24.25 -8.26 16.88
CA GLU A 422 24.51 -9.21 15.79
C GLU A 422 25.84 -9.93 16.05
N TRP A 423 25.74 -11.23 16.24
CA TRP A 423 26.89 -12.10 16.52
C TRP A 423 27.12 -13.06 15.34
N ASN A 424 28.21 -12.86 14.62
CA ASN A 424 28.68 -13.77 13.58
C ASN A 424 29.54 -14.85 14.27
N ILE A 425 28.89 -15.93 14.73
CA ILE A 425 29.53 -17.06 15.45
C ILE A 425 30.54 -17.72 14.50
N SER A 426 30.22 -17.79 13.22
CA SER A 426 31.12 -18.22 12.16
C SER A 426 30.81 -17.47 10.86
N ASP A 427 31.57 -17.66 9.81
CA ASP A 427 31.29 -17.11 8.46
C ASP A 427 29.98 -17.61 7.87
N ARG A 428 29.45 -18.71 8.42
CA ARG A 428 28.22 -19.35 7.95
C ARG A 428 27.02 -19.12 8.87
N PHE A 429 27.23 -18.81 10.14
CA PHE A 429 26.15 -18.75 11.11
C PHE A 429 26.18 -17.43 11.90
N SER A 430 25.08 -16.71 11.84
CA SER A 430 24.88 -15.44 12.55
C SER A 430 23.60 -15.49 13.37
N VAL A 431 23.61 -14.85 14.54
CA VAL A 431 22.48 -14.73 15.46
C VAL A 431 22.29 -13.25 15.83
N ARG A 432 21.06 -12.81 15.92
CA ARG A 432 20.70 -11.45 16.34
C ARG A 432 19.56 -11.48 17.35
N PRO A 433 19.84 -11.46 18.65
CA PRO A 433 18.85 -11.15 19.68
C PRO A 433 18.52 -9.66 19.67
N GLY A 434 17.32 -9.32 20.09
CA GLY A 434 16.86 -7.95 20.24
C GLY A 434 15.84 -7.82 21.36
N ALA A 435 15.79 -6.63 21.97
CA ALA A 435 14.81 -6.27 22.99
C ALA A 435 14.42 -4.81 22.83
N ARG A 436 13.17 -4.48 23.13
CA ARG A 436 12.62 -3.13 23.12
C ARG A 436 11.71 -2.91 24.31
N LEU A 437 11.87 -1.78 24.97
CA LEU A 437 10.93 -1.23 25.93
C LEU A 437 10.21 -0.04 25.28
N SER A 438 8.89 -0.06 25.28
CA SER A 438 8.05 1.05 24.82
C SER A 438 7.21 1.58 25.99
N VAL A 439 7.26 2.88 26.20
CA VAL A 439 6.53 3.61 27.23
C VAL A 439 5.51 4.52 26.56
N SER A 440 4.30 4.57 27.07
CA SER A 440 3.23 5.45 26.59
C SER A 440 2.59 6.17 27.77
N GLU A 441 2.15 7.41 27.53
CA GLU A 441 1.35 8.14 28.53
C GLU A 441 -0.07 7.57 28.65
N ASN A 442 -0.55 6.88 27.62
CA ASN A 442 -1.95 6.45 27.50
C ASN A 442 -2.15 4.97 27.80
N PHE A 443 -1.08 4.14 27.77
CA PHE A 443 -1.16 2.69 27.86
C PHE A 443 -0.05 2.12 28.72
N ASP A 444 -0.23 0.87 29.17
CA ASP A 444 0.78 0.12 29.87
C ASP A 444 2.07 -0.05 29.07
N ASN A 445 3.21 -0.04 29.74
CA ASN A 445 4.50 -0.27 29.14
C ASN A 445 4.55 -1.61 28.42
N GLN A 446 5.13 -1.63 27.21
CA GLN A 446 5.25 -2.81 26.40
C GLN A 446 6.69 -3.25 26.26
N PHE A 447 6.94 -4.55 26.38
CA PHE A 447 8.24 -5.16 26.19
C PHE A 447 8.20 -6.13 25.00
N ASN A 448 9.01 -5.86 23.98
CA ASN A 448 9.15 -6.71 22.81
C ASN A 448 10.56 -7.33 22.77
N TYR A 449 10.63 -8.56 22.28
CA TYR A 449 11.90 -9.27 22.09
C TYR A 449 11.90 -10.04 20.78
N SER A 450 13.09 -10.25 20.23
CA SER A 450 13.28 -10.97 18.97
C SER A 450 14.54 -11.81 19.00
N LEU A 451 14.54 -12.86 18.19
CA LEU A 451 15.69 -13.68 17.90
C LEU A 451 15.70 -14.02 16.41
N SER A 452 16.71 -13.55 15.71
CA SER A 452 16.88 -13.85 14.29
C SER A 452 18.17 -14.61 14.06
N THR A 453 18.12 -15.59 13.16
CA THR A 453 19.26 -16.42 12.81
C THR A 453 19.43 -16.49 11.31
N ARG A 454 20.64 -16.60 10.84
CA ARG A 454 20.98 -16.87 9.45
C ARG A 454 22.05 -17.93 9.37
N TRP A 455 21.77 -18.99 8.65
CA TRP A 455 22.71 -20.06 8.35
C TRP A 455 22.96 -20.14 6.84
N LYS A 456 24.19 -19.85 6.43
CA LYS A 456 24.63 -20.04 5.05
C LYS A 456 25.03 -21.51 4.86
N THR A 457 24.13 -22.29 4.28
CA THR A 457 24.32 -23.75 4.12
C THR A 457 25.26 -24.07 2.97
N SER A 458 25.28 -23.23 1.91
CA SER A 458 26.21 -23.33 0.78
C SER A 458 26.52 -21.96 0.18
N GLY A 459 27.30 -21.87 -0.89
CA GLY A 459 27.63 -20.61 -1.57
C GLY A 459 26.44 -19.73 -1.88
N ASN A 460 25.35 -20.33 -2.39
CA ASN A 460 24.13 -19.66 -2.83
C ASN A 460 22.89 -20.08 -2.04
N SER A 461 23.05 -20.55 -0.79
CA SER A 461 21.95 -21.02 0.04
C SER A 461 21.98 -20.38 1.42
N ASN A 462 20.84 -19.86 1.86
CA ASN A 462 20.66 -19.33 3.21
C ASN A 462 19.36 -19.87 3.83
N LEU A 463 19.47 -20.39 5.03
CA LEU A 463 18.33 -20.68 5.90
C LEU A 463 18.26 -19.57 6.96
N ARG A 464 17.08 -18.98 7.15
CA ARG A 464 16.84 -17.94 8.17
C ARG A 464 15.70 -18.37 9.07
N GLY A 465 15.90 -18.20 10.38
CA GLY A 465 14.85 -18.32 11.38
C GLY A 465 14.63 -16.97 12.04
N VAL A 466 13.40 -16.55 12.16
CA VAL A 466 13.01 -15.28 12.79
C VAL A 466 11.90 -15.55 13.79
N PHE A 467 12.12 -15.17 15.03
CA PHE A 467 11.10 -15.10 16.06
C PHE A 467 11.04 -13.67 16.58
N GLY A 468 9.85 -13.12 16.77
CA GLY A 468 9.68 -11.79 17.33
C GLY A 468 8.30 -11.57 17.90
N THR A 469 8.22 -10.66 18.89
CA THR A 469 6.96 -10.15 19.44
C THR A 469 6.68 -8.75 18.89
N ALA A 470 5.43 -8.35 18.86
CA ALA A 470 4.98 -7.00 18.60
C ALA A 470 3.68 -6.73 19.35
N ASN A 471 3.45 -5.47 19.64
CA ASN A 471 2.22 -4.99 20.22
C ASN A 471 1.56 -3.98 19.26
N ARG A 472 0.25 -3.75 19.44
CA ARG A 472 -0.50 -2.68 18.81
C ARG A 472 -1.28 -1.91 19.87
N TYR A 473 -1.06 -0.60 19.91
CA TYR A 473 -1.87 0.28 20.73
C TYR A 473 -3.24 0.52 20.06
N PRO A 474 -4.32 0.67 20.85
CA PRO A 474 -5.61 1.09 20.32
C PRO A 474 -5.52 2.40 19.53
N THR A 475 -6.29 2.51 18.47
CA THR A 475 -6.40 3.73 17.66
C THR A 475 -7.36 4.74 18.29
N TYR A 476 -7.36 5.98 17.77
CA TYR A 476 -8.32 7.00 18.21
C TYR A 476 -9.76 6.56 18.04
N ASP A 477 -10.08 5.95 16.91
CA ASP A 477 -11.43 5.50 16.59
C ASP A 477 -11.88 4.40 17.55
N GLU A 478 -11.02 3.45 17.86
CA GLU A 478 -11.32 2.36 18.80
C GLU A 478 -11.57 2.86 20.22
N LEU A 479 -10.83 3.90 20.65
CA LEU A 479 -10.96 4.44 22.02
C LEU A 479 -12.15 5.37 22.18
N TYR A 480 -12.42 6.22 21.18
CA TYR A 480 -13.24 7.42 21.39
C TYR A 480 -14.38 7.60 20.39
N THR A 481 -14.63 6.65 19.47
CA THR A 481 -15.78 6.72 18.58
C THR A 481 -17.06 6.87 19.39
N TYR A 482 -17.88 7.84 19.01
CA TYR A 482 -19.24 8.00 19.54
C TYR A 482 -20.15 8.42 18.39
N PHE A 483 -20.73 7.40 17.73
CA PHE A 483 -21.63 7.59 16.61
C PHE A 483 -23.00 7.00 16.97
N VAL A 484 -23.78 7.79 17.72
CA VAL A 484 -25.09 7.41 18.24
C VAL A 484 -26.16 8.32 17.65
N ASN A 485 -27.09 7.73 16.89
CA ASN A 485 -28.25 8.39 16.32
C ASN A 485 -29.42 7.39 16.21
N LEU A 486 -30.52 7.77 15.58
CA LEU A 486 -31.71 6.90 15.43
C LEU A 486 -31.42 5.53 14.76
N ASN A 487 -30.36 5.44 13.94
CA ASN A 487 -30.07 4.27 13.14
C ASN A 487 -28.73 3.59 13.53
N HIS A 488 -27.91 4.24 14.35
CA HIS A 488 -26.56 3.79 14.69
C HIS A 488 -26.28 3.98 16.18
N ASP A 489 -25.68 2.99 16.80
CA ASP A 489 -25.15 3.05 18.14
C ASP A 489 -23.76 2.37 18.14
N ILE A 490 -22.73 3.15 17.78
CA ILE A 490 -21.34 2.70 17.72
C ILE A 490 -20.54 3.48 18.75
N GLN A 491 -19.91 2.76 19.66
CA GLN A 491 -19.19 3.36 20.79
C GLN A 491 -17.75 2.84 20.85
N GLY A 492 -16.81 3.75 21.04
CA GLY A 492 -15.44 3.45 21.42
C GLY A 492 -15.36 2.89 22.85
N ASN A 493 -14.16 2.51 23.23
CA ASN A 493 -13.90 1.98 24.55
C ASN A 493 -12.55 2.50 25.07
N ALA A 494 -12.62 3.42 26.03
CA ALA A 494 -11.40 3.99 26.63
C ALA A 494 -10.61 2.99 27.49
N ASP A 495 -11.20 1.85 27.86
CA ASP A 495 -10.58 0.80 28.70
C ASP A 495 -9.83 -0.26 27.86
N LEU A 496 -9.72 -0.06 26.56
CA LEU A 496 -9.00 -0.98 25.68
C LEU A 496 -7.53 -1.08 26.06
N LYS A 497 -7.03 -2.31 26.04
CA LYS A 497 -5.61 -2.64 26.29
C LYS A 497 -4.86 -2.82 24.98
N PRO A 498 -3.52 -2.65 24.97
CA PRO A 498 -2.72 -2.99 23.84
C PRO A 498 -2.85 -4.48 23.47
N GLU A 499 -2.96 -4.74 22.19
CA GLU A 499 -2.89 -6.12 21.66
C GLU A 499 -1.44 -6.62 21.68
N ASN A 500 -1.26 -7.92 21.92
CA ASN A 500 0.04 -8.55 21.99
C ASN A 500 0.12 -9.78 21.08
N GLY A 501 1.17 -9.88 20.30
CA GLY A 501 1.36 -10.99 19.40
C GLY A 501 2.82 -11.36 19.19
N TYR A 502 3.02 -12.54 18.60
CA TYR A 502 4.33 -12.99 18.16
C TYR A 502 4.26 -13.65 16.78
N SER A 503 5.39 -13.73 16.12
CA SER A 503 5.55 -14.51 14.90
C SER A 503 6.78 -15.41 14.94
N LEU A 504 6.67 -16.54 14.25
CA LEU A 504 7.77 -17.47 13.99
C LEU A 504 7.87 -17.68 12.48
N GLY A 505 9.02 -17.37 11.89
CA GLY A 505 9.28 -17.51 10.46
C GLY A 505 10.50 -18.35 10.14
N LEU A 506 10.38 -19.22 9.12
CA LEU A 506 11.48 -19.95 8.51
C LEU A 506 11.53 -19.63 7.02
N PHE A 507 12.70 -19.29 6.52
CA PHE A 507 12.91 -18.87 5.15
C PHE A 507 14.14 -19.58 4.58
N TRP A 508 13.98 -20.26 3.45
CA TRP A 508 15.08 -20.92 2.77
C TRP A 508 15.23 -20.38 1.35
N ASP A 509 16.37 -19.78 1.08
CA ASP A 509 16.76 -19.28 -0.24
C ASP A 509 17.83 -20.18 -0.83
N GLN A 510 17.67 -20.57 -2.08
CA GLN A 510 18.65 -21.37 -2.81
C GLN A 510 18.77 -20.89 -4.27
N GLY A 511 20.00 -20.68 -4.72
CA GLY A 511 20.32 -20.35 -6.10
C GLY A 511 21.12 -21.49 -6.79
N PHE A 512 20.79 -21.76 -8.05
CA PHE A 512 21.48 -22.69 -8.91
C PHE A 512 21.90 -22.01 -10.21
N SER A 513 23.14 -22.29 -10.66
CA SER A 513 23.55 -22.05 -12.03
C SER A 513 23.39 -23.37 -12.79
N LEU A 514 22.47 -23.40 -13.73
CA LEU A 514 22.18 -24.56 -14.58
C LEU A 514 23.01 -24.50 -15.86
N ARG A 515 22.90 -25.54 -16.68
CA ARG A 515 23.59 -25.60 -18.00
C ARG A 515 23.12 -24.45 -18.92
N ASP A 516 23.92 -24.09 -19.88
CA ASP A 516 23.62 -23.08 -20.92
C ASP A 516 23.25 -21.68 -20.39
N GLY A 517 23.79 -21.31 -19.21
CA GLY A 517 23.60 -19.97 -18.63
C GLY A 517 22.28 -19.73 -17.92
N TRP A 518 21.42 -20.75 -17.77
CA TRP A 518 20.21 -20.65 -16.96
C TRP A 518 20.54 -20.48 -15.47
N LYS A 519 19.79 -19.63 -14.81
CA LYS A 519 19.85 -19.42 -13.34
C LYS A 519 18.48 -19.67 -12.75
N LEU A 520 18.42 -20.56 -11.77
CA LEU A 520 17.21 -20.85 -11.00
C LEU A 520 17.45 -20.39 -9.57
N ASN A 521 16.58 -19.50 -9.08
CA ASN A 521 16.53 -19.15 -7.67
C ASN A 521 15.16 -19.57 -7.13
N TYR A 522 15.13 -20.27 -6.01
CA TYR A 522 13.89 -20.54 -5.30
C TYR A 522 13.98 -20.10 -3.83
N ASN A 523 12.82 -19.85 -3.30
CA ASN A 523 12.61 -19.45 -1.92
C ASN A 523 11.40 -20.21 -1.37
N LEU A 524 11.56 -20.77 -0.17
CA LEU A 524 10.48 -21.38 0.61
C LEU A 524 10.28 -20.57 1.89
N GLU A 525 9.05 -20.33 2.25
CA GLU A 525 8.65 -19.56 3.44
C GLU A 525 7.62 -20.36 4.24
N ALA A 526 7.81 -20.42 5.55
CA ALA A 526 6.82 -20.85 6.52
C ALA A 526 6.74 -19.78 7.61
N LEU A 527 5.56 -19.23 7.86
CA LEU A 527 5.37 -18.16 8.84
C LEU A 527 4.10 -18.43 9.65
N TYR A 528 4.22 -18.35 10.97
CA TYR A 528 3.12 -18.41 11.93
C TYR A 528 3.01 -17.10 12.68
N VAL A 529 1.79 -16.61 12.86
CA VAL A 529 1.45 -15.45 13.68
C VAL A 529 0.38 -15.84 14.69
N ASP A 530 0.54 -15.38 15.92
CA ASP A 530 -0.43 -15.49 17.00
C ASP A 530 -0.61 -14.12 17.64
N LEU A 531 -1.84 -13.65 17.68
CA LEU A 531 -2.24 -12.36 18.22
C LEU A 531 -3.33 -12.58 19.26
N LYS A 532 -3.14 -12.06 20.45
CA LYS A 532 -4.08 -12.09 21.56
C LYS A 532 -4.65 -10.70 21.82
N ASP A 533 -5.80 -10.68 22.45
CA ASP A 533 -6.52 -9.45 22.85
C ASP A 533 -6.81 -8.54 21.64
N LYS A 534 -7.06 -9.17 20.47
CA LYS A 534 -7.37 -8.43 19.23
C LYS A 534 -8.59 -7.56 19.44
N ILE A 535 -8.47 -6.28 19.06
CA ILE A 535 -9.54 -5.31 19.17
C ILE A 535 -10.47 -5.46 17.97
N GLU A 536 -11.76 -5.66 18.23
CA GLU A 536 -12.80 -5.76 17.20
C GLU A 536 -14.03 -4.94 17.61
N LEU A 537 -14.74 -4.45 16.58
CA LEU A 537 -16.05 -3.84 16.76
C LEU A 537 -17.10 -4.95 16.77
N VAL A 538 -17.70 -5.20 17.94
CA VAL A 538 -18.66 -6.28 18.14
C VAL A 538 -20.03 -5.75 18.50
N MET A 539 -21.09 -6.46 18.12
CA MET A 539 -22.46 -6.18 18.54
C MET A 539 -22.68 -6.69 19.96
N VAL A 540 -22.96 -5.76 20.89
CA VAL A 540 -23.13 -6.11 22.31
C VAL A 540 -24.59 -6.12 22.74
N LYS A 541 -25.51 -5.56 21.95
CA LYS A 541 -26.96 -5.53 22.25
C LYS A 541 -27.79 -5.32 20.98
N LYS A 542 -28.93 -6.03 20.88
CA LYS A 542 -29.95 -5.74 19.86
C LYS A 542 -30.79 -4.51 20.26
N PRO A 543 -31.24 -3.66 19.29
CA PRO A 543 -31.17 -3.89 17.86
C PRO A 543 -29.87 -3.51 17.17
N SER A 544 -28.87 -2.86 17.76
CA SER A 544 -27.61 -2.58 17.07
C SER A 544 -26.64 -1.67 17.82
N THR A 545 -26.38 -1.99 19.10
CA THR A 545 -25.28 -1.34 19.84
C THR A 545 -23.98 -2.07 19.56
N TYR A 546 -22.99 -1.36 19.03
CA TYR A 546 -21.64 -1.86 18.72
C TYR A 546 -20.63 -1.21 19.65
N LYS A 547 -19.69 -2.00 20.17
CA LYS A 547 -18.60 -1.52 21.03
C LYS A 547 -17.28 -2.18 20.64
N TYR A 548 -16.17 -1.44 20.74
CA TYR A 548 -14.83 -1.99 20.58
C TYR A 548 -14.41 -2.74 21.85
N LEU A 549 -13.97 -3.99 21.72
CA LEU A 549 -13.55 -4.85 22.81
C LEU A 549 -12.25 -5.62 22.47
N ASN A 550 -11.44 -5.90 23.50
CA ASN A 550 -10.31 -6.84 23.41
C ASN A 550 -10.85 -8.24 23.60
N MET A 551 -11.07 -8.98 22.53
CA MET A 551 -11.80 -10.23 22.68
C MET A 551 -11.16 -11.40 21.98
N ASP A 552 -10.46 -11.17 20.87
CA ASP A 552 -10.23 -12.24 19.93
C ASP A 552 -8.80 -12.74 19.95
N THR A 553 -8.65 -14.05 19.69
CA THR A 553 -7.38 -14.62 19.30
C THR A 553 -7.37 -14.76 17.80
N TYR A 554 -6.36 -14.21 17.17
CA TYR A 554 -6.10 -14.34 15.74
C TYR A 554 -4.84 -15.16 15.51
N ARG A 555 -4.93 -16.22 14.71
CA ARG A 555 -3.78 -17.03 14.30
C ARG A 555 -3.72 -17.14 12.79
N SER A 556 -2.52 -17.07 12.25
CA SER A 556 -2.31 -17.26 10.82
C SER A 556 -1.11 -18.15 10.54
N LEU A 557 -1.25 -19.01 9.54
CA LEU A 557 -0.22 -19.90 9.01
C LEU A 557 -0.04 -19.57 7.53
N LEU A 558 1.20 -19.29 7.11
CA LEU A 558 1.56 -19.09 5.72
C LEU A 558 2.62 -20.08 5.30
N PHE A 559 2.37 -20.79 4.19
CA PHE A 559 3.38 -21.53 3.44
C PHE A 559 3.47 -20.92 2.04
N ALA A 560 4.67 -20.54 1.61
CA ALA A 560 4.88 -19.97 0.29
C ALA A 560 6.11 -20.58 -0.39
N ALA A 561 6.02 -20.71 -1.71
CA ALA A 561 7.12 -21.14 -2.57
C ALA A 561 7.21 -20.21 -3.78
N ASN A 562 8.40 -19.69 -4.03
CA ASN A 562 8.69 -18.80 -5.16
C ASN A 562 9.87 -19.38 -5.93
N ALA A 563 9.78 -19.41 -7.27
CA ALA A 563 10.84 -19.84 -8.16
C ALA A 563 11.03 -18.82 -9.28
N ASN A 564 12.27 -18.40 -9.53
CA ASN A 564 12.62 -17.50 -10.62
C ASN A 564 13.67 -18.16 -11.52
N LEU A 565 13.31 -18.36 -12.78
CA LEU A 565 14.18 -18.90 -13.82
C LEU A 565 14.56 -17.76 -14.77
N VAL A 566 15.85 -17.52 -14.94
CA VAL A 566 16.37 -16.42 -15.76
C VAL A 566 17.45 -16.92 -16.70
N LYS A 567 17.36 -16.49 -17.96
CA LYS A 567 18.43 -16.65 -18.95
C LYS A 567 18.40 -15.47 -19.92
N ASP A 568 19.53 -14.78 -20.04
CA ASP A 568 19.68 -13.63 -20.94
C ASP A 568 18.52 -12.63 -20.83
N GLN A 569 17.67 -12.54 -21.86
CA GLN A 569 16.52 -11.64 -21.95
C GLN A 569 15.20 -12.26 -21.45
N PHE A 570 15.21 -13.52 -21.06
CA PHE A 570 14.03 -14.23 -20.57
C PHE A 570 14.03 -14.34 -19.05
N SER A 571 12.89 -14.10 -18.45
CA SER A 571 12.64 -14.31 -17.02
C SER A 571 11.25 -14.91 -16.82
N LEU A 572 11.18 -15.96 -16.00
CA LEU A 572 9.95 -16.61 -15.57
C LEU A 572 9.96 -16.68 -14.04
N GLY A 573 9.00 -16.03 -13.39
CA GLY A 573 8.72 -16.19 -11.98
C GLY A 573 7.44 -16.99 -11.77
N VAL A 574 7.47 -17.98 -10.89
CA VAL A 574 6.28 -18.72 -10.44
C VAL A 574 6.22 -18.64 -8.92
N ARG A 575 5.05 -18.38 -8.40
CA ARG A 575 4.82 -18.20 -6.96
C ARG A 575 3.56 -18.94 -6.55
N THR A 576 3.58 -19.55 -5.38
CA THR A 576 2.41 -20.19 -4.78
C THR A 576 2.38 -19.92 -3.29
N SER A 577 1.19 -19.87 -2.71
CA SER A 577 1.05 -19.77 -1.26
C SER A 577 -0.26 -20.40 -0.77
N LEU A 578 -0.19 -20.93 0.44
CA LEU A 578 -1.33 -21.39 1.22
C LEU A 578 -1.35 -20.60 2.53
N ASN A 579 -2.42 -19.84 2.74
CA ASN A 579 -2.62 -19.07 3.96
C ASN A 579 -3.81 -19.63 4.73
N GLY A 580 -3.59 -20.05 5.98
CA GLY A 580 -4.62 -20.49 6.92
C GLY A 580 -4.86 -19.39 7.96
N ILE A 581 -6.11 -19.07 8.20
CA ILE A 581 -6.55 -18.07 9.20
C ILE A 581 -7.50 -18.74 10.17
N SER A 582 -7.26 -18.52 11.47
CA SER A 582 -8.13 -18.93 12.56
C SER A 582 -8.42 -17.69 13.41
N VAL A 583 -9.69 -17.36 13.56
CA VAL A 583 -10.15 -16.22 14.38
C VAL A 583 -11.16 -16.74 15.38
N SER A 584 -10.94 -16.47 16.66
CA SER A 584 -11.97 -16.62 17.67
C SER A 584 -12.79 -15.34 17.70
N ARG A 585 -14.01 -15.38 17.24
CA ARG A 585 -14.95 -14.26 17.27
C ARG A 585 -15.97 -14.47 18.38
N TYR A 586 -16.22 -13.41 19.10
CA TYR A 586 -17.31 -13.33 20.07
C TYR A 586 -18.31 -12.30 19.57
N ASP A 587 -19.57 -12.67 19.49
CA ASP A 587 -20.63 -11.77 19.07
C ASP A 587 -21.95 -12.25 19.69
N MET A 588 -22.72 -11.36 20.31
CA MET A 588 -23.98 -11.66 20.98
C MET A 588 -23.93 -12.91 21.92
N ASP A 589 -22.92 -12.99 22.77
CA ASP A 589 -22.68 -14.08 23.73
C ASP A 589 -22.39 -15.46 23.10
N VAL A 590 -22.07 -15.50 21.80
CA VAL A 590 -21.69 -16.71 21.09
C VAL A 590 -20.24 -16.63 20.61
N THR A 591 -19.46 -17.69 20.78
CA THR A 591 -18.06 -17.77 20.31
C THR A 591 -17.97 -18.62 19.04
N SER A 592 -17.23 -18.16 18.05
CA SER A 592 -17.00 -18.93 16.82
C SER A 592 -16.07 -20.11 17.04
N PRO A 593 -16.15 -21.17 16.19
CA PRO A 593 -15.11 -22.18 16.09
C PRO A 593 -13.76 -21.56 15.72
N THR A 594 -12.67 -22.21 16.14
CA THR A 594 -11.29 -21.72 15.97
C THR A 594 -10.49 -22.54 14.94
N ASP A 595 -11.19 -23.22 14.02
CA ASP A 595 -10.56 -24.00 12.96
C ASP A 595 -9.89 -23.10 11.92
N PHE A 596 -8.74 -23.50 11.40
CA PHE A 596 -8.06 -22.80 10.33
C PHE A 596 -8.86 -22.88 9.03
N GLN A 597 -9.15 -21.72 8.44
CA GLN A 597 -9.72 -21.59 7.11
C GLN A 597 -8.62 -21.26 6.12
N TYR A 598 -8.44 -22.10 5.09
CA TYR A 598 -7.33 -22.00 4.15
C TYR A 598 -7.71 -21.29 2.86
N ASN A 599 -6.81 -20.45 2.37
CA ASN A 599 -6.87 -19.78 1.07
C ASN A 599 -5.60 -20.07 0.28
N PHE A 600 -5.73 -20.53 -0.96
CA PHE A 600 -4.62 -20.79 -1.87
C PHE A 600 -4.46 -19.62 -2.85
N GLN A 601 -3.23 -19.20 -3.11
CA GLN A 601 -2.90 -18.23 -4.13
C GLN A 601 -1.78 -18.76 -5.03
N ALA A 602 -1.82 -18.38 -6.31
CA ALA A 602 -0.76 -18.65 -7.26
C ALA A 602 -0.51 -17.45 -8.16
N GLY A 603 0.71 -17.27 -8.61
CA GLY A 603 1.08 -16.21 -9.53
C GLY A 603 2.18 -16.63 -10.47
N ALA A 604 2.18 -16.03 -11.66
CA ALA A 604 3.25 -16.18 -12.63
C ALA A 604 3.57 -14.83 -13.26
N ASN A 605 4.83 -14.57 -13.50
CA ASN A 605 5.28 -13.44 -14.28
C ASN A 605 6.28 -13.91 -15.35
N VAL A 606 6.04 -13.48 -16.58
CA VAL A 606 6.94 -13.77 -17.71
C VAL A 606 7.41 -12.45 -18.28
N SER A 607 8.72 -12.31 -18.45
CA SER A 607 9.31 -11.17 -19.14
C SER A 607 10.24 -11.66 -20.23
N TYR A 608 10.11 -11.09 -21.42
CA TYR A 608 10.98 -11.37 -22.55
C TYR A 608 11.33 -10.08 -23.28
N LYS A 609 12.63 -9.86 -23.51
CA LYS A 609 13.12 -8.69 -24.23
C LYS A 609 13.76 -9.15 -25.56
N LEU A 610 13.28 -8.62 -26.69
CA LEU A 610 13.88 -8.89 -28.01
C LEU A 610 15.27 -8.25 -28.11
N LYS A 611 16.27 -9.02 -28.50
CA LYS A 611 17.68 -8.57 -28.54
C LYS A 611 17.91 -7.39 -29.48
N ASN A 612 17.30 -7.43 -30.67
CA ASN A 612 17.64 -6.51 -31.76
C ASN A 612 16.93 -5.15 -31.66
N ILE A 613 15.68 -5.16 -31.20
CA ILE A 613 14.83 -3.95 -31.16
C ILE A 613 14.48 -3.54 -29.73
N HIS A 614 14.95 -4.31 -28.75
CA HIS A 614 14.76 -4.07 -27.31
C HIS A 614 13.31 -4.03 -26.84
N THR A 615 12.34 -4.44 -27.68
CA THR A 615 10.93 -4.56 -27.27
C THR A 615 10.81 -5.54 -26.11
N ALA A 616 10.19 -5.12 -25.04
CA ALA A 616 9.93 -5.96 -23.87
C ALA A 616 8.45 -6.35 -23.79
N PHE A 617 8.21 -7.64 -23.55
CA PHE A 617 6.89 -8.21 -23.29
C PHE A 617 6.83 -8.65 -21.85
N ASN A 618 5.81 -8.22 -21.11
CA ASN A 618 5.62 -8.58 -19.71
C ASN A 618 4.21 -9.10 -19.52
N LEU A 619 4.09 -10.27 -18.89
CA LEU A 619 2.84 -10.90 -18.52
C LEU A 619 2.83 -11.13 -17.02
N TYR A 620 1.79 -10.69 -16.34
CA TYR A 620 1.57 -10.91 -14.91
C TYR A 620 0.24 -11.64 -14.73
N TYR A 621 0.26 -12.73 -14.02
CA TYR A 621 -0.92 -13.52 -13.67
C TYR A 621 -0.96 -13.76 -12.19
N LYS A 622 -2.15 -13.63 -11.60
CA LYS A 622 -2.42 -13.94 -10.20
C LYS A 622 -3.78 -14.64 -10.08
N TYR A 623 -3.80 -15.75 -9.40
CA TYR A 623 -5.00 -16.44 -8.91
C TYR A 623 -5.12 -16.23 -7.41
N THR A 624 -6.28 -15.77 -6.96
CA THR A 624 -6.67 -15.71 -5.55
C THR A 624 -7.79 -16.71 -5.35
N GLY A 625 -7.54 -17.76 -4.57
CA GLY A 625 -8.52 -18.80 -4.30
C GLY A 625 -9.64 -18.32 -3.37
N PRO A 626 -10.68 -19.14 -3.17
CA PRO A 626 -11.79 -18.79 -2.29
C PRO A 626 -11.31 -18.55 -0.86
N ALA A 627 -11.82 -17.49 -0.23
CA ALA A 627 -11.61 -17.22 1.20
C ALA A 627 -12.85 -17.67 2.00
N ARG A 628 -12.62 -18.19 3.19
CA ARG A 628 -13.67 -18.61 4.12
C ARG A 628 -13.48 -17.94 5.46
N LEU A 629 -14.57 -17.53 6.09
CA LEU A 629 -14.58 -16.94 7.43
C LEU A 629 -15.85 -17.37 8.17
N TYR A 630 -15.77 -17.47 9.49
CA TYR A 630 -16.96 -17.61 10.31
C TYR A 630 -17.71 -16.29 10.38
N VAL A 631 -18.99 -16.31 10.08
CA VAL A 631 -19.92 -15.18 10.14
C VAL A 631 -21.11 -15.55 11.01
N LEU A 632 -21.57 -14.61 11.84
CA LEU A 632 -22.76 -14.81 12.66
C LEU A 632 -24.01 -14.58 11.82
N GLU A 633 -24.90 -15.56 11.79
CA GLU A 633 -26.20 -15.49 11.14
C GLU A 633 -27.24 -16.24 11.97
N ASN A 634 -28.37 -15.60 12.27
CA ASN A 634 -29.45 -16.19 13.10
C ASN A 634 -28.95 -16.76 14.44
N GLU A 635 -28.08 -16.00 15.13
CA GLU A 635 -27.52 -16.36 16.46
C GLU A 635 -26.58 -17.57 16.45
N ALA A 636 -26.11 -18.01 15.27
CA ALA A 636 -25.15 -19.11 15.14
C ALA A 636 -24.04 -18.74 14.14
N PHE A 637 -22.83 -19.20 14.41
CA PHE A 637 -21.74 -19.04 13.44
C PHE A 637 -21.85 -20.08 12.31
N ARG A 638 -21.79 -19.57 11.08
CA ARG A 638 -21.64 -20.39 9.87
C ARG A 638 -20.40 -20.00 9.08
N ILE A 639 -19.96 -20.85 8.19
CA ILE A 639 -18.86 -20.53 7.26
C ILE A 639 -19.41 -19.71 6.10
N GLY A 640 -19.04 -18.43 6.05
CA GLY A 640 -19.18 -17.59 4.86
C GLY A 640 -18.04 -17.85 3.88
N LYS A 641 -18.29 -17.63 2.59
CA LYS A 641 -17.34 -17.84 1.49
C LYS A 641 -17.28 -16.59 0.60
N THR A 642 -16.08 -16.19 0.24
CA THR A 642 -15.81 -15.26 -0.88
C THR A 642 -15.23 -16.08 -2.03
N ASP A 643 -15.78 -15.95 -3.23
CA ASP A 643 -15.30 -16.70 -4.40
C ASP A 643 -13.90 -16.28 -4.82
N GLY A 644 -13.17 -17.24 -5.42
CA GLY A 644 -11.86 -16.97 -6.00
C GLY A 644 -11.94 -16.27 -7.35
N PHE A 645 -10.83 -15.63 -7.77
CA PHE A 645 -10.75 -14.92 -9.03
C PHE A 645 -9.35 -14.97 -9.63
N HIS A 646 -9.29 -14.61 -10.91
CA HIS A 646 -8.07 -14.55 -11.71
C HIS A 646 -7.81 -13.12 -12.16
N MET A 647 -6.57 -12.67 -12.10
CA MET A 647 -6.11 -11.41 -12.66
C MET A 647 -4.99 -11.67 -13.65
N MET A 648 -4.98 -10.95 -14.76
CA MET A 648 -3.89 -11.02 -15.73
C MET A 648 -3.69 -9.67 -16.40
N ASP A 649 -2.43 -9.22 -16.46
CA ASP A 649 -2.02 -7.99 -17.13
C ASP A 649 -0.98 -8.34 -18.20
N PHE A 650 -1.06 -7.67 -19.35
CA PHE A 650 -0.09 -7.81 -20.42
C PHE A 650 0.39 -6.45 -20.89
N ILE A 651 1.70 -6.25 -20.90
CA ILE A 651 2.36 -4.98 -21.20
C ILE A 651 3.44 -5.20 -22.27
N VAL A 652 3.44 -4.32 -23.28
CA VAL A 652 4.49 -4.22 -24.27
C VAL A 652 5.16 -2.86 -24.16
N SER A 653 6.49 -2.84 -24.12
CA SER A 653 7.28 -1.61 -24.02
C SER A 653 8.32 -1.56 -25.12
N GLN A 654 8.36 -0.45 -25.87
CA GLN A 654 9.30 -0.20 -26.95
C GLN A 654 10.15 1.03 -26.66
N PRO A 655 11.44 0.89 -26.41
CA PRO A 655 12.35 2.02 -26.28
C PRO A 655 12.78 2.54 -27.67
N PHE A 656 13.03 3.85 -27.72
CA PHE A 656 13.53 4.61 -28.87
C PHE A 656 14.66 5.54 -28.45
N TRP A 657 15.39 6.12 -29.40
CA TRP A 657 16.46 7.12 -29.16
C TRP A 657 17.48 6.69 -28.10
N LYS A 658 18.09 5.51 -28.27
CA LYS A 658 19.06 4.98 -27.29
C LYS A 658 18.44 4.91 -25.87
N ASP A 659 17.23 4.38 -25.79
CA ASP A 659 16.43 4.18 -24.55
C ASP A 659 16.00 5.49 -23.85
N ARG A 660 16.08 6.66 -24.51
CA ARG A 660 15.62 7.92 -23.93
C ARG A 660 14.11 8.09 -23.98
N LEU A 661 13.46 7.59 -24.99
CA LEU A 661 12.00 7.61 -25.14
C LEU A 661 11.48 6.18 -25.10
N GLU A 662 10.44 5.92 -24.36
CA GLU A 662 9.78 4.63 -24.29
C GLU A 662 8.27 4.80 -24.48
N LEU A 663 7.73 4.05 -25.41
CA LEU A 663 6.29 3.87 -25.57
C LEU A 663 5.90 2.52 -24.99
N SER A 664 4.97 2.51 -24.04
CA SER A 664 4.38 1.29 -23.49
C SER A 664 2.88 1.28 -23.76
N ALA A 665 2.35 0.11 -24.05
CA ALA A 665 0.91 -0.11 -24.16
C ALA A 665 0.56 -1.44 -23.53
N GLY A 666 -0.64 -1.58 -23.01
CA GLY A 666 -1.04 -2.83 -22.39
C GLY A 666 -2.50 -2.91 -22.03
N VAL A 667 -2.84 -4.07 -21.48
CA VAL A 667 -4.17 -4.40 -20.97
C VAL A 667 -3.99 -4.85 -19.53
N LYS A 668 -4.69 -4.21 -18.61
CA LYS A 668 -4.79 -4.62 -17.22
C LYS A 668 -6.11 -5.34 -16.98
N ASN A 669 -6.10 -6.31 -16.06
CA ASN A 669 -7.27 -7.09 -15.71
C ASN A 669 -7.97 -7.71 -16.95
N ILE A 670 -7.24 -8.51 -17.71
CA ILE A 670 -7.72 -9.11 -18.98
C ILE A 670 -9.02 -9.90 -18.79
N PHE A 671 -9.21 -10.52 -17.62
CA PHE A 671 -10.39 -11.31 -17.29
C PHE A 671 -11.61 -10.46 -16.91
N ASP A 672 -11.50 -9.12 -16.89
CA ASP A 672 -12.58 -8.16 -16.61
C ASP A 672 -13.24 -8.37 -15.23
N VAL A 673 -12.45 -8.73 -14.22
CA VAL A 673 -12.97 -8.93 -12.85
C VAL A 673 -13.35 -7.58 -12.26
N THR A 674 -14.61 -7.42 -11.86
CA THR A 674 -15.12 -6.24 -11.14
C THR A 674 -15.49 -6.56 -9.71
N SER A 675 -16.14 -7.69 -9.51
CA SER A 675 -16.60 -8.16 -8.19
C SER A 675 -16.66 -9.68 -8.14
N VAL A 676 -16.72 -10.24 -6.95
CA VAL A 676 -16.95 -11.65 -6.68
C VAL A 676 -18.12 -11.84 -5.74
N ASN A 677 -18.74 -13.02 -5.76
CA ASN A 677 -19.76 -13.35 -4.76
C ASN A 677 -19.11 -13.52 -3.39
N SER A 678 -19.77 -13.01 -2.37
CA SER A 678 -19.30 -13.11 -0.99
C SER A 678 -20.46 -13.25 -0.03
N THR A 679 -20.47 -14.34 0.72
CA THR A 679 -21.39 -14.54 1.84
C THR A 679 -20.71 -14.26 3.19
N THR A 680 -19.51 -13.65 3.17
CA THR A 680 -18.82 -13.17 4.37
C THR A 680 -19.23 -11.74 4.75
N ASN A 681 -19.85 -11.01 3.85
CA ASN A 681 -20.39 -9.68 4.07
C ASN A 681 -21.77 -9.74 4.73
N VAL A 682 -21.82 -10.12 5.97
CA VAL A 682 -23.00 -9.87 6.81
C VAL A 682 -23.01 -8.38 7.07
N GLY A 683 -24.11 -7.69 6.74
CA GLY A 683 -24.21 -6.24 6.92
C GLY A 683 -23.66 -5.79 8.27
N ASN A 684 -22.78 -4.82 8.22
CA ASN A 684 -22.27 -4.15 9.43
C ASN A 684 -23.05 -2.84 9.66
N ALA A 685 -22.72 -2.12 10.72
CA ALA A 685 -23.37 -0.86 11.09
C ALA A 685 -23.43 0.21 9.96
N HIS A 686 -22.68 0.03 8.87
CA HIS A 686 -22.56 1.00 7.77
C HIS A 686 -22.96 0.45 6.40
N THR A 687 -23.18 -0.85 6.25
CA THR A 687 -23.53 -1.46 4.96
C THR A 687 -24.59 -2.53 5.14
N ALA A 688 -25.68 -2.45 4.37
CA ALA A 688 -26.54 -3.60 4.15
C ALA A 688 -25.68 -4.76 3.61
N GLY A 689 -25.91 -5.99 4.11
CA GLY A 689 -25.21 -7.17 3.60
C GLY A 689 -25.28 -7.22 2.09
N SER A 690 -24.13 -7.39 1.44
CA SER A 690 -24.05 -7.51 -0.02
C SER A 690 -23.51 -8.87 -0.36
N ASP A 691 -24.20 -9.59 -1.22
CA ASP A 691 -23.74 -10.87 -1.77
C ASP A 691 -22.57 -10.69 -2.76
N ARG A 692 -22.06 -9.46 -2.95
CA ARG A 692 -20.97 -9.13 -3.86
C ARG A 692 -19.93 -8.25 -3.18
N LEU A 693 -18.67 -8.60 -3.37
CA LEU A 693 -17.50 -7.81 -2.97
C LEU A 693 -16.90 -7.15 -4.20
N ASN A 694 -16.89 -5.82 -4.27
CA ASN A 694 -16.24 -5.06 -5.32
C ASN A 694 -14.71 -5.13 -5.13
N LEU A 695 -13.98 -5.46 -6.22
CA LEU A 695 -12.54 -5.63 -6.22
C LEU A 695 -11.84 -4.62 -7.12
N TYR A 696 -12.36 -4.41 -8.34
CA TYR A 696 -11.75 -3.59 -9.38
C TYR A 696 -12.81 -2.90 -10.23
N TYR A 697 -12.39 -1.96 -11.08
CA TYR A 697 -13.26 -1.29 -12.06
C TYR A 697 -13.29 -1.98 -13.44
N GLY A 698 -12.81 -3.23 -13.54
CA GLY A 698 -12.82 -4.03 -14.75
C GLY A 698 -11.54 -3.89 -15.58
N ARG A 699 -11.61 -4.37 -16.84
CA ARG A 699 -10.51 -4.35 -17.80
C ARG A 699 -10.19 -2.92 -18.21
N SER A 700 -8.91 -2.58 -18.29
CA SER A 700 -8.45 -1.29 -18.79
C SER A 700 -7.36 -1.44 -19.84
N TYR A 701 -7.33 -0.51 -20.79
CA TYR A 701 -6.30 -0.38 -21.81
C TYR A 701 -5.54 0.90 -21.55
N PHE A 702 -4.22 0.85 -21.62
CA PHE A 702 -3.41 2.05 -21.42
C PHE A 702 -2.35 2.23 -22.51
N VAL A 703 -1.97 3.50 -22.68
CA VAL A 703 -0.79 3.91 -23.43
C VAL A 703 0.03 4.86 -22.53
N ARG A 704 1.33 4.60 -22.43
CA ARG A 704 2.27 5.43 -21.66
C ARG A 704 3.44 5.86 -22.55
N LEU A 705 3.69 7.15 -22.59
CA LEU A 705 4.89 7.73 -23.18
C LEU A 705 5.80 8.19 -22.05
N MET A 706 7.03 7.71 -22.02
CA MET A 706 8.02 8.09 -21.03
C MET A 706 9.30 8.57 -21.69
N TYR A 707 9.76 9.76 -21.28
CA TYR A 707 11.06 10.31 -21.64
C TYR A 707 11.99 10.25 -20.44
N GLN A 708 13.24 9.84 -20.69
CA GLN A 708 14.27 9.84 -19.63
C GLN A 708 15.61 10.30 -20.21
N PHE A 709 16.25 11.27 -19.51
CA PHE A 709 17.53 11.86 -19.90
C PHE A 709 18.58 11.65 -18.80
#